data_9af73bd562b7248b7acce28feb57073d
#
_entry.id   9af73bd562b7248b7acce28feb57073d
#
_cell.length_a   1.000
_cell.length_b   1.000
_cell.length_c   1.000
_cell.angle_alpha   90.00
_cell.angle_beta   90.00
_cell.angle_gamma   90.00
#
_symmetry.space_group_name_H-M   'P 1'
#
loop_
_entity.id
_entity.type
_entity.pdbx_description
1 polymer ?
#
loop_
_entity_poly.entity_id
_entity_poly.type
_entity_poly.pdbx_seq_one_letter_code
_entity_poly.pdbx_strand_id
1 'polypeptide(L)'
;YRRFIQMYGDVVMGVQKLPKEDHDPFEAVIEDFKKEIFPKEKGEVDDSRISSSQMKELVNRFKALVKKRSGKDFPTCPWQQLEGSVGAVFSSWMNDRAIVYRRKYGIPAEWGTAVNVQAMVFGNTGKKSGSGVGFTRDPASGEKVLYGEFLTDAQGEDVVAGVRTPQPVAKLKRVLPKPFRELVLVQKKLERHFKDMQDFEFTIENEKLYMLQTRNGKRTGLAAVRIAAEMVKERLIDWKTAIKRVPADQLDQVLSPVFDAKAQKAAERLCKGLPAGPGAASGRICLNAERAVDAAKKGKVLLVRQETSPEDLRGMIAAEGILTARGGVSSHAALVARQMGKVCVCGASELDVDYHSRTVKVDGKTFKEGDYMSINGTTGEIFAGELKTAPSEIIQVLVDKKLDPKKSKDFKYFSQLMGWCEKATKMSVRTNADSPSQVANAIAFGASGIGLCRTEHMFFEGNRIDAMRQMILADNEVDRRKALKKLLPFQRRDFQGIFKALDGRPATIRLLDPPLHEFLPHDQASQRDLAKKLGVTLSSIKKRVEDLHEFNPMLGHRGCRLGISYSEITEMQAQAILEAAILVKQSGIEVNPEIMVPLVGFPKELELQVEVIHETAKKVFAAKGEKVKYLVGTMIEIPRAALVADEIAKTAQFFSFGTNDLTQTTMGMSRDDSGSFLPNYTELDIIDANPFASVDQSGVGQLMELAVKKGKSSRRGIKLGICGEHGGDPNSVVFCHKIGLNYVSCSPFRVPTARLAAAQAAVS
;
A
#
# COMPACT_ATOMS: atom_id res chain seq x y z
N TYR A 1 -25.37 34.64 3.29
CA TYR A 1 -26.57 34.22 4.03
C TYR A 1 -27.38 33.16 3.28
N ARG A 2 -27.49 33.25 1.92
CA ARG A 2 -28.11 32.21 1.08
C ARG A 2 -27.41 30.86 1.27
N ARG A 3 -26.06 30.83 1.16
CA ARG A 3 -25.27 29.61 1.38
C ARG A 3 -25.43 29.05 2.78
N PHE A 4 -25.47 29.92 3.78
CA PHE A 4 -25.73 29.48 5.16
C PHE A 4 -27.09 28.79 5.30
N ILE A 5 -28.17 29.32 4.68
CA ILE A 5 -29.51 28.69 4.71
C ILE A 5 -29.45 27.31 4.03
N GLN A 6 -28.78 27.18 2.91
CA GLN A 6 -28.58 25.91 2.21
C GLN A 6 -27.89 24.88 3.10
N MET A 7 -26.70 25.22 3.64
CA MET A 7 -25.94 24.31 4.52
C MET A 7 -26.68 23.96 5.81
N TYR A 8 -27.28 24.96 6.45
CA TYR A 8 -28.03 24.73 7.68
C TYR A 8 -29.32 23.92 7.41
N GLY A 9 -29.98 24.19 6.30
CA GLY A 9 -31.15 23.43 5.87
C GLY A 9 -30.85 21.97 5.60
N ASP A 10 -29.75 21.70 4.89
CA ASP A 10 -29.31 20.34 4.60
C ASP A 10 -28.85 19.63 5.90
N VAL A 11 -27.83 20.16 6.58
CA VAL A 11 -27.11 19.46 7.66
C VAL A 11 -27.87 19.48 8.99
N VAL A 12 -28.49 20.62 9.35
CA VAL A 12 -29.16 20.78 10.66
C VAL A 12 -30.65 20.42 10.58
N MET A 13 -31.30 20.79 9.48
CA MET A 13 -32.76 20.61 9.34
C MET A 13 -33.15 19.40 8.44
N GLY A 14 -32.18 18.68 7.90
CA GLY A 14 -32.38 17.43 7.17
C GLY A 14 -33.07 17.60 5.81
N VAL A 15 -32.91 18.76 5.15
CA VAL A 15 -33.45 19.02 3.81
C VAL A 15 -32.51 18.42 2.77
N GLN A 16 -32.51 17.09 2.68
CA GLN A 16 -31.66 16.34 1.77
C GLN A 16 -32.40 15.91 0.51
N LYS A 17 -31.60 15.53 -0.49
CA LYS A 17 -32.11 14.94 -1.74
C LYS A 17 -32.85 13.64 -1.45
N LEU A 18 -34.02 13.48 -2.02
CA LEU A 18 -34.77 12.22 -1.96
C LEU A 18 -34.33 11.23 -3.08
N PRO A 19 -34.47 9.91 -2.88
CA PRO A 19 -34.03 8.91 -3.87
C PRO A 19 -34.60 9.05 -5.28
N LYS A 20 -35.71 9.75 -5.44
CA LYS A 20 -36.35 9.98 -6.73
C LYS A 20 -36.01 11.32 -7.39
N GLU A 21 -35.21 12.14 -6.75
CA GLU A 21 -34.79 13.45 -7.27
C GLU A 21 -33.43 13.34 -7.98
N ASP A 22 -33.30 14.05 -9.09
CA ASP A 22 -32.06 14.05 -9.88
C ASP A 22 -31.01 15.00 -9.29
N HIS A 23 -31.45 16.10 -8.65
CA HIS A 23 -30.61 17.16 -8.12
C HIS A 23 -30.89 17.46 -6.64
N ASP A 24 -29.93 18.11 -5.97
CA ASP A 24 -30.13 18.69 -4.65
C ASP A 24 -31.31 19.68 -4.68
N PRO A 25 -32.22 19.66 -3.67
CA PRO A 25 -33.41 20.49 -3.68
C PRO A 25 -33.10 22.01 -3.68
N PHE A 26 -31.99 22.45 -3.09
CA PHE A 26 -31.59 23.86 -3.14
C PHE A 26 -31.00 24.21 -4.49
N GLU A 27 -30.22 23.33 -5.11
CA GLU A 27 -29.67 23.51 -6.46
C GLU A 27 -30.80 23.61 -7.50
N ALA A 28 -31.80 22.76 -7.40
CA ALA A 28 -32.97 22.83 -8.27
C ALA A 28 -33.66 24.22 -8.18
N VAL A 29 -33.84 24.75 -6.96
CA VAL A 29 -34.43 26.09 -6.77
C VAL A 29 -33.54 27.19 -7.35
N ILE A 30 -32.19 27.06 -7.26
CA ILE A 30 -31.25 28.02 -7.87
C ILE A 30 -31.37 27.97 -9.39
N GLU A 31 -31.37 26.80 -9.98
CA GLU A 31 -31.43 26.64 -11.44
C GLU A 31 -32.76 27.16 -12.01
N ASP A 32 -33.87 26.85 -11.35
CA ASP A 32 -35.19 27.37 -11.78
C ASP A 32 -35.26 28.88 -11.63
N PHE A 33 -34.72 29.42 -10.54
CA PHE A 33 -34.63 30.87 -10.35
C PHE A 33 -33.77 31.55 -11.42
N LYS A 34 -32.63 30.96 -11.78
CA LYS A 34 -31.76 31.48 -12.86
C LYS A 34 -32.46 31.48 -14.19
N LYS A 35 -33.23 30.41 -14.54
CA LYS A 35 -34.02 30.34 -15.76
C LYS A 35 -35.05 31.46 -15.82
N GLU A 36 -35.69 31.81 -14.70
CA GLU A 36 -36.66 32.87 -14.62
C GLU A 36 -36.05 34.26 -14.85
N ILE A 37 -34.90 34.56 -14.24
CA ILE A 37 -34.26 35.89 -14.31
C ILE A 37 -33.38 36.08 -15.54
N PHE A 38 -32.91 34.97 -16.17
CA PHE A 38 -32.07 35.00 -17.37
C PHE A 38 -32.65 34.13 -18.51
N PRO A 39 -33.89 34.39 -18.99
CA PRO A 39 -34.62 33.48 -19.89
C PRO A 39 -33.99 33.35 -21.28
N LYS A 40 -33.07 34.25 -21.65
CA LYS A 40 -32.43 34.26 -23.00
C LYS A 40 -31.05 33.59 -23.00
N GLU A 41 -30.53 33.18 -21.87
CA GLU A 41 -29.21 32.55 -21.80
C GLU A 41 -29.30 31.04 -21.95
N LYS A 42 -28.53 30.49 -22.89
CA LYS A 42 -28.35 29.05 -23.11
C LYS A 42 -27.05 28.65 -22.44
N GLY A 43 -27.15 28.05 -21.22
CA GLY A 43 -26.00 27.54 -20.48
C GLY A 43 -26.02 27.90 -18.99
N GLU A 44 -25.00 27.46 -18.29
CA GLU A 44 -24.87 27.66 -16.82
C GLU A 44 -24.52 29.13 -16.53
N VAL A 45 -25.39 29.80 -15.76
CA VAL A 45 -25.19 31.23 -15.38
C VAL A 45 -24.50 31.27 -14.02
N ASP A 46 -23.40 32.02 -13.92
CA ASP A 46 -22.66 32.21 -12.67
C ASP A 46 -23.51 32.97 -11.62
N ASP A 47 -23.48 32.48 -10.36
CA ASP A 47 -24.19 33.08 -9.24
C ASP A 47 -23.85 34.55 -8.99
N SER A 48 -22.65 34.99 -9.36
CA SER A 48 -22.18 36.36 -9.21
C SER A 48 -22.99 37.39 -10.04
N ARG A 49 -23.75 36.93 -11.04
CA ARG A 49 -24.61 37.76 -11.87
C ARG A 49 -25.97 38.06 -11.24
N ILE A 50 -26.35 37.35 -10.16
CA ILE A 50 -27.59 37.59 -9.44
C ILE A 50 -27.46 38.88 -8.62
N SER A 51 -28.32 39.84 -8.85
CA SER A 51 -28.32 41.11 -8.10
C SER A 51 -28.72 40.91 -6.64
N SER A 52 -28.38 41.88 -5.79
CA SER A 52 -28.70 41.84 -4.33
C SER A 52 -30.20 41.73 -4.08
N SER A 53 -31.04 42.37 -4.90
CA SER A 53 -32.51 42.26 -4.77
C SER A 53 -33.04 40.89 -5.15
N GLN A 54 -32.52 40.32 -6.24
CA GLN A 54 -32.85 38.96 -6.67
C GLN A 54 -32.33 37.91 -5.66
N MET A 55 -31.16 38.14 -5.03
CA MET A 55 -30.63 37.27 -4.00
C MET A 55 -31.53 37.27 -2.74
N LYS A 56 -32.17 38.40 -2.37
CA LYS A 56 -33.16 38.43 -1.28
C LYS A 56 -34.39 37.55 -1.60
N GLU A 57 -34.83 37.58 -2.85
CA GLU A 57 -35.94 36.73 -3.27
C GLU A 57 -35.55 35.23 -3.22
N LEU A 58 -34.37 34.87 -3.70
CA LEU A 58 -33.85 33.49 -3.61
C LEU A 58 -33.76 33.02 -2.16
N VAL A 59 -33.31 33.86 -1.22
CA VAL A 59 -33.32 33.58 0.23
C VAL A 59 -34.70 33.23 0.72
N ASN A 60 -35.74 33.95 0.29
CA ASN A 60 -37.14 33.68 0.70
C ASN A 60 -37.59 32.32 0.13
N ARG A 61 -37.23 31.99 -1.12
CA ARG A 61 -37.53 30.69 -1.72
C ARG A 61 -36.87 29.54 -0.96
N PHE A 62 -35.61 29.73 -0.52
CA PHE A 62 -34.89 28.77 0.30
C PHE A 62 -35.58 28.53 1.66
N LYS A 63 -36.01 29.59 2.33
CA LYS A 63 -36.76 29.47 3.59
C LYS A 63 -38.07 28.74 3.40
N ALA A 64 -38.80 29.01 2.30
CA ALA A 64 -40.02 28.30 1.95
C ALA A 64 -39.76 26.80 1.65
N LEU A 65 -38.67 26.49 0.95
CA LEU A 65 -38.22 25.12 0.73
C LEU A 65 -37.94 24.38 2.03
N VAL A 66 -37.18 25.01 2.95
CA VAL A 66 -36.87 24.45 4.26
C VAL A 66 -38.14 24.15 5.02
N LYS A 67 -39.09 25.08 5.09
CA LYS A 67 -40.37 24.88 5.74
C LYS A 67 -41.20 23.74 5.11
N LYS A 68 -41.23 23.69 3.78
CA LYS A 68 -41.92 22.63 3.03
C LYS A 68 -41.37 21.23 3.31
N ARG A 69 -40.03 21.12 3.42
CA ARG A 69 -39.34 19.82 3.57
C ARG A 69 -39.21 19.36 5.01
N SER A 70 -38.88 20.28 5.93
CA SER A 70 -38.63 19.95 7.36
C SER A 70 -39.87 20.10 8.24
N GLY A 71 -40.93 20.78 7.75
CA GLY A 71 -42.11 21.15 8.54
C GLY A 71 -41.87 22.29 9.54
N LYS A 72 -40.62 22.85 9.61
CA LYS A 72 -40.24 23.89 10.53
C LYS A 72 -39.77 25.15 9.82
N ASP A 73 -40.02 26.31 10.39
CA ASP A 73 -39.50 27.55 9.87
C ASP A 73 -37.98 27.61 10.07
N PHE A 74 -37.25 28.23 9.12
CA PHE A 74 -35.84 28.47 9.26
C PHE A 74 -35.58 29.44 10.45
N PRO A 75 -34.72 29.09 11.43
CA PRO A 75 -34.48 29.94 12.61
C PRO A 75 -33.87 31.27 12.20
N THR A 76 -34.43 32.37 12.68
CA THR A 76 -33.91 33.73 12.41
C THR A 76 -33.09 34.27 13.56
N CYS A 77 -33.15 33.66 14.74
CA CYS A 77 -32.35 34.02 15.89
C CYS A 77 -30.88 33.52 15.70
N PRO A 78 -29.87 34.40 15.74
CA PRO A 78 -28.47 34.02 15.59
C PRO A 78 -27.98 32.96 16.59
N TRP A 79 -28.48 33.01 17.83
CA TRP A 79 -28.13 32.05 18.87
C TRP A 79 -28.66 30.65 18.58
N GLN A 80 -29.88 30.54 18.08
CA GLN A 80 -30.45 29.24 17.63
C GLN A 80 -29.69 28.68 16.42
N GLN A 81 -29.28 29.56 15.49
CA GLN A 81 -28.45 29.16 14.34
C GLN A 81 -27.09 28.67 14.82
N LEU A 82 -26.45 29.36 15.77
CA LEU A 82 -25.16 28.94 16.33
C LEU A 82 -25.26 27.61 17.06
N GLU A 83 -26.26 27.46 17.94
CA GLU A 83 -26.49 26.24 18.71
C GLU A 83 -26.75 25.02 17.78
N GLY A 84 -27.61 25.19 16.77
CA GLY A 84 -27.86 24.14 15.78
C GLY A 84 -26.60 23.78 14.99
N SER A 85 -25.80 24.76 14.58
CA SER A 85 -24.54 24.53 13.85
C SER A 85 -23.51 23.82 14.72
N VAL A 86 -23.36 24.18 15.99
CA VAL A 86 -22.48 23.52 16.96
C VAL A 86 -22.91 22.04 17.15
N GLY A 87 -24.23 21.83 17.35
CA GLY A 87 -24.78 20.47 17.47
C GLY A 87 -24.51 19.61 16.24
N ALA A 88 -24.66 20.18 15.04
CA ALA A 88 -24.37 19.48 13.79
C ALA A 88 -22.90 19.06 13.67
N VAL A 89 -21.96 19.93 14.08
CA VAL A 89 -20.53 19.57 14.08
C VAL A 89 -20.24 18.41 15.02
N PHE A 90 -20.80 18.40 16.22
CA PHE A 90 -20.63 17.26 17.14
C PHE A 90 -21.27 16.00 16.58
N SER A 91 -22.47 16.08 16.02
CA SER A 91 -23.16 14.94 15.43
C SER A 91 -22.42 14.37 14.21
N SER A 92 -21.69 15.21 13.47
CA SER A 92 -20.94 14.78 12.28
C SER A 92 -19.84 13.76 12.61
N TRP A 93 -19.39 13.65 13.87
CA TRP A 93 -18.48 12.60 14.32
C TRP A 93 -19.03 11.20 14.11
N MET A 94 -20.35 11.04 14.19
CA MET A 94 -21.03 9.75 14.07
C MET A 94 -21.63 9.48 12.69
N ASN A 95 -21.39 10.33 11.70
CA ASN A 95 -21.83 10.03 10.33
C ASN A 95 -20.94 8.98 9.66
N ASP A 96 -21.48 8.25 8.67
CA ASP A 96 -20.81 7.13 8.01
C ASP A 96 -19.44 7.50 7.42
N ARG A 97 -19.33 8.70 6.84
CA ARG A 97 -18.07 9.20 6.28
C ARG A 97 -16.99 9.36 7.35
N ALA A 98 -17.34 9.94 8.50
CA ALA A 98 -16.41 10.12 9.60
C ALA A 98 -15.99 8.77 10.22
N ILE A 99 -16.91 7.82 10.31
CA ILE A 99 -16.63 6.45 10.77
C ILE A 99 -15.64 5.76 9.83
N VAL A 100 -15.91 5.76 8.52
CA VAL A 100 -15.00 5.18 7.52
C VAL A 100 -13.62 5.84 7.53
N TYR A 101 -13.59 7.18 7.67
CA TYR A 101 -12.34 7.93 7.75
C TYR A 101 -11.52 7.55 8.99
N ARG A 102 -12.16 7.48 10.16
CA ARG A 102 -11.49 7.10 11.41
C ARG A 102 -10.92 5.68 11.35
N ARG A 103 -11.70 4.72 10.87
CA ARG A 103 -11.25 3.34 10.67
C ARG A 103 -10.00 3.28 9.79
N LYS A 104 -10.03 3.98 8.66
CA LYS A 104 -8.92 3.99 7.70
C LYS A 104 -7.61 4.53 8.30
N TYR A 105 -7.71 5.50 9.21
CA TYR A 105 -6.54 6.19 9.78
C TYR A 105 -6.25 5.81 11.24
N GLY A 106 -6.90 4.77 11.75
CA GLY A 106 -6.69 4.29 13.12
C GLY A 106 -6.98 5.36 14.18
N ILE A 107 -8.00 6.21 13.94
CA ILE A 107 -8.41 7.27 14.89
C ILE A 107 -9.43 6.66 15.86
N PRO A 108 -9.14 6.65 17.18
CA PRO A 108 -10.04 6.10 18.17
C PRO A 108 -11.42 6.77 18.17
N ALA A 109 -12.48 5.98 18.23
CA ALA A 109 -13.85 6.48 18.15
C ALA A 109 -14.23 7.36 19.37
N GLU A 110 -13.61 7.10 20.51
CA GLU A 110 -13.83 7.79 21.79
C GLU A 110 -13.22 9.22 21.85
N TRP A 111 -12.39 9.63 20.89
CA TRP A 111 -11.78 10.96 20.92
C TRP A 111 -12.78 12.10 20.74
N GLY A 112 -13.79 11.92 19.91
CA GLY A 112 -14.74 12.98 19.58
C GLY A 112 -14.15 14.08 18.68
N THR A 113 -14.87 15.17 18.52
CA THR A 113 -14.46 16.35 17.74
C THR A 113 -14.62 17.65 18.55
N ALA A 114 -14.03 18.73 18.04
CA ALA A 114 -14.11 20.06 18.64
C ALA A 114 -14.75 21.05 17.68
N VAL A 115 -15.33 22.12 18.23
CA VAL A 115 -15.95 23.21 17.48
C VAL A 115 -15.23 24.51 17.78
N ASN A 116 -14.83 25.25 16.73
CA ASN A 116 -14.29 26.58 16.80
C ASN A 116 -15.28 27.59 16.19
N VAL A 117 -15.64 28.62 16.93
CA VAL A 117 -16.45 29.71 16.42
C VAL A 117 -15.51 30.89 16.12
N GLN A 118 -15.42 31.26 14.84
CA GLN A 118 -14.54 32.35 14.43
C GLN A 118 -15.27 33.35 13.51
N ALA A 119 -14.78 34.60 13.51
CA ALA A 119 -15.30 35.63 12.63
C ALA A 119 -15.09 35.25 11.15
N MET A 120 -16.12 35.47 10.32
CA MET A 120 -15.99 35.28 8.87
C MET A 120 -15.18 36.43 8.22
N VAL A 121 -14.40 36.05 7.23
CA VAL A 121 -13.72 36.96 6.31
C VAL A 121 -14.23 36.65 4.89
N PHE A 122 -14.48 37.72 4.11
CA PHE A 122 -15.19 37.59 2.86
C PHE A 122 -14.24 37.77 1.66
N GLY A 123 -13.96 36.66 0.96
CA GLY A 123 -13.15 36.65 -0.26
C GLY A 123 -13.92 37.07 -1.52
N ASN A 124 -15.24 37.26 -1.42
CA ASN A 124 -16.15 37.60 -2.51
C ASN A 124 -16.65 39.06 -2.45
N THR A 125 -15.80 40.00 -2.06
CA THR A 125 -16.10 41.43 -2.00
C THR A 125 -15.52 42.22 -3.16
N GLY A 126 -15.30 41.55 -4.30
CA GLY A 126 -14.81 42.12 -5.55
C GLY A 126 -13.36 41.78 -5.91
N LYS A 127 -12.83 42.38 -6.95
CA LYS A 127 -11.53 42.04 -7.57
C LYS A 127 -10.29 42.14 -6.67
N LYS A 128 -10.40 42.84 -5.51
CA LYS A 128 -9.33 42.98 -4.52
C LYS A 128 -9.42 41.95 -3.40
N SER A 129 -10.33 41.00 -3.54
CA SER A 129 -10.61 39.96 -2.60
C SER A 129 -10.52 38.59 -3.28
N GLY A 130 -10.37 37.54 -2.48
CA GLY A 130 -10.27 36.17 -2.98
C GLY A 130 -10.02 35.19 -1.87
N SER A 131 -10.09 33.90 -2.17
CA SER A 131 -9.75 32.82 -1.26
C SER A 131 -8.83 31.82 -1.93
N GLY A 132 -8.07 31.10 -1.14
CA GLY A 132 -7.14 30.11 -1.67
C GLY A 132 -6.63 29.13 -0.65
N VAL A 133 -5.96 28.12 -1.17
CA VAL A 133 -5.25 27.10 -0.40
C VAL A 133 -3.79 27.08 -0.84
N GLY A 134 -2.89 26.84 0.09
CA GLY A 134 -1.47 26.84 -0.18
C GLY A 134 -0.72 25.76 0.57
N PHE A 135 0.39 25.36 -0.02
CA PHE A 135 1.36 24.45 0.58
C PHE A 135 2.71 25.16 0.66
N THR A 136 3.43 24.93 1.72
CA THR A 136 4.76 25.53 1.89
C THR A 136 5.80 24.91 0.96
N ARG A 137 5.54 23.72 0.42
CA ARG A 137 6.29 23.04 -0.65
C ARG A 137 5.32 22.32 -1.57
N ASP A 138 5.76 21.97 -2.77
CA ASP A 138 4.97 21.14 -3.68
C ASP A 138 4.69 19.76 -3.05
N PRO A 139 3.43 19.38 -2.80
CA PRO A 139 3.09 18.12 -2.17
C PRO A 139 3.32 16.89 -3.03
N ALA A 140 3.47 17.05 -4.34
CA ALA A 140 3.72 15.95 -5.26
C ALA A 140 5.21 15.68 -5.43
N SER A 141 6.03 16.72 -5.65
CA SER A 141 7.46 16.61 -5.93
C SER A 141 8.37 16.93 -4.74
N GLY A 142 7.85 17.57 -3.70
CA GLY A 142 8.63 18.04 -2.54
C GLY A 142 9.45 19.30 -2.80
N GLU A 143 9.28 19.94 -3.97
CA GLU A 143 10.05 21.13 -4.32
C GLU A 143 9.72 22.31 -3.39
N LYS A 144 10.77 23.05 -3.00
CA LYS A 144 10.63 24.21 -2.10
C LYS A 144 10.11 25.44 -2.83
N VAL A 145 8.85 25.37 -3.19
CA VAL A 145 8.09 26.46 -3.83
C VAL A 145 6.79 26.66 -3.08
N LEU A 146 6.30 27.91 -3.03
CA LEU A 146 4.93 28.17 -2.60
C LEU A 146 3.98 27.63 -3.64
N TYR A 147 3.31 26.53 -3.29
CA TYR A 147 2.42 25.78 -4.17
C TYR A 147 0.97 25.96 -3.71
N GLY A 148 0.01 25.99 -4.63
CA GLY A 148 -1.40 26.12 -4.27
C GLY A 148 -2.19 26.85 -5.32
N GLU A 149 -3.42 27.18 -4.96
CA GLU A 149 -4.43 27.70 -5.86
C GLU A 149 -5.25 28.79 -5.19
N PHE A 150 -5.77 29.71 -6.00
CA PHE A 150 -6.64 30.77 -5.52
C PHE A 150 -7.70 31.14 -6.58
N LEU A 151 -8.78 31.74 -6.10
CA LEU A 151 -9.79 32.40 -6.91
C LEU A 151 -9.97 33.83 -6.40
N THR A 152 -10.06 34.79 -7.31
CA THR A 152 -10.51 36.16 -7.01
C THR A 152 -12.02 36.21 -6.92
N ASP A 153 -12.52 37.09 -6.09
CA ASP A 153 -13.96 37.30 -5.87
C ASP A 153 -14.69 35.97 -5.58
N ALA A 154 -14.19 35.22 -4.58
CA ALA A 154 -14.62 33.87 -4.25
C ALA A 154 -14.47 33.57 -2.76
N GLN A 155 -15.35 32.75 -2.23
CA GLN A 155 -15.22 32.14 -0.92
C GLN A 155 -14.38 30.85 -0.97
N GLY A 156 -13.96 30.35 0.20
CA GLY A 156 -13.16 29.13 0.29
C GLY A 156 -13.81 27.90 -0.37
N GLU A 157 -15.10 27.75 -0.23
CA GLU A 157 -15.91 26.70 -0.86
C GLU A 157 -15.76 26.68 -2.39
N ASP A 158 -15.73 27.84 -3.04
CA ASP A 158 -15.60 27.93 -4.49
C ASP A 158 -14.26 27.39 -5.01
N VAL A 159 -13.21 27.47 -4.17
CA VAL A 159 -11.87 26.93 -4.49
C VAL A 159 -11.87 25.40 -4.41
N VAL A 160 -12.59 24.83 -3.47
CA VAL A 160 -12.57 23.39 -3.14
C VAL A 160 -13.63 22.60 -3.92
N ALA A 161 -14.81 23.19 -4.12
CA ALA A 161 -15.95 22.55 -4.78
C ALA A 161 -15.77 22.37 -6.30
N GLY A 162 -14.80 23.05 -6.92
CA GLY A 162 -14.49 22.89 -8.34
C GLY A 162 -15.47 23.56 -9.31
N VAL A 163 -16.44 24.34 -8.80
CA VAL A 163 -17.41 25.08 -9.65
C VAL A 163 -16.73 26.06 -10.59
N ARG A 164 -15.61 26.65 -10.16
CA ARG A 164 -14.72 27.52 -10.95
C ARG A 164 -13.32 26.95 -10.99
N THR A 165 -12.62 27.04 -12.11
CA THR A 165 -11.23 26.57 -12.21
C THR A 165 -10.28 27.52 -11.45
N PRO A 166 -9.63 27.07 -10.37
CA PRO A 166 -8.70 27.91 -9.62
C PRO A 166 -7.44 28.24 -10.45
N GLN A 167 -6.78 29.33 -10.07
CA GLN A 167 -5.52 29.73 -10.65
C GLN A 167 -4.35 29.36 -9.73
N PRO A 168 -3.19 28.98 -10.26
CA PRO A 168 -2.00 28.75 -9.47
C PRO A 168 -1.63 29.96 -8.62
N VAL A 169 -1.31 29.75 -7.34
CA VAL A 169 -0.97 30.84 -6.36
C VAL A 169 0.19 31.73 -6.85
N ALA A 170 1.08 31.21 -7.70
CA ALA A 170 2.15 32.01 -8.31
C ALA A 170 1.63 33.19 -9.16
N LYS A 171 0.43 33.08 -9.74
CA LYS A 171 -0.20 34.20 -10.50
C LYS A 171 -0.67 35.32 -9.56
N LEU A 172 -0.89 35.04 -8.27
CA LEU A 172 -1.27 36.06 -7.28
C LEU A 172 -0.23 37.17 -7.18
N LYS A 173 1.05 36.90 -7.50
CA LYS A 173 2.13 37.90 -7.59
C LYS A 173 1.78 39.05 -8.54
N ARG A 174 1.02 38.76 -9.59
CA ARG A 174 0.61 39.79 -10.58
C ARG A 174 -0.72 40.43 -10.23
N VAL A 175 -1.65 39.64 -9.66
CA VAL A 175 -3.03 40.07 -9.37
C VAL A 175 -3.12 40.87 -8.09
N LEU A 176 -2.52 40.33 -6.99
CA LEU A 176 -2.54 40.93 -5.66
C LEU A 176 -1.13 40.83 -5.03
N PRO A 177 -0.18 41.69 -5.46
CA PRO A 177 1.24 41.58 -5.13
C PRO A 177 1.55 41.75 -3.63
N LYS A 178 0.75 42.54 -2.89
CA LYS A 178 0.92 42.73 -1.44
C LYS A 178 0.57 41.47 -0.67
N PRO A 179 -0.64 40.88 -0.78
CA PRO A 179 -0.96 39.61 -0.18
C PRO A 179 -0.01 38.47 -0.56
N PHE A 180 0.46 38.42 -1.82
CA PHE A 180 1.44 37.41 -2.23
C PHE A 180 2.76 37.49 -1.44
N ARG A 181 3.28 38.73 -1.22
CA ARG A 181 4.50 38.88 -0.40
C ARG A 181 4.28 38.45 1.04
N GLU A 182 3.11 38.72 1.61
CA GLU A 182 2.73 38.28 2.95
C GLU A 182 2.64 36.74 3.02
N LEU A 183 2.04 36.09 2.02
CA LEU A 183 1.99 34.61 1.93
C LEU A 183 3.38 33.98 1.88
N VAL A 184 4.33 34.56 1.15
CA VAL A 184 5.72 34.05 1.12
C VAL A 184 6.41 34.18 2.49
N LEU A 185 6.09 35.24 3.26
CA LEU A 185 6.59 35.35 4.65
C LEU A 185 5.93 34.32 5.56
N VAL A 186 4.64 34.10 5.42
CA VAL A 186 3.88 33.09 6.16
C VAL A 186 4.43 31.68 5.87
N GLN A 187 4.65 31.34 4.59
CA GLN A 187 5.29 30.09 4.19
C GLN A 187 6.57 29.79 5.01
N LYS A 188 7.48 30.76 5.04
CA LYS A 188 8.76 30.64 5.78
C LYS A 188 8.56 30.52 7.28
N LYS A 189 7.60 31.27 7.84
CA LYS A 189 7.29 31.25 9.27
C LYS A 189 6.69 29.92 9.69
N LEU A 190 5.77 29.37 8.92
CA LEU A 190 5.14 28.07 9.17
C LEU A 190 6.17 26.94 9.15
N GLU A 191 7.00 26.84 8.10
CA GLU A 191 8.04 25.79 8.03
C GLU A 191 9.04 25.87 9.21
N ARG A 192 9.46 27.08 9.60
CA ARG A 192 10.38 27.24 10.73
C ARG A 192 9.74 26.87 12.07
N HIS A 193 8.48 27.21 12.25
CA HIS A 193 7.76 26.94 13.49
C HIS A 193 7.42 25.45 13.65
N PHE A 194 6.77 24.87 12.65
CA PHE A 194 6.35 23.47 12.68
C PHE A 194 7.49 22.50 12.33
N LYS A 195 8.58 23.03 11.77
CA LYS A 195 9.71 22.26 11.25
C LYS A 195 9.30 21.16 10.26
N ASP A 196 8.18 21.38 9.56
CA ASP A 196 7.59 20.49 8.58
C ASP A 196 6.84 21.29 7.52
N MET A 197 6.59 20.62 6.37
CA MET A 197 5.74 21.13 5.32
C MET A 197 4.31 21.32 5.88
N GLN A 198 3.74 22.48 5.60
CA GLN A 198 2.38 22.80 6.02
C GLN A 198 1.48 23.01 4.80
N ASP A 199 0.23 22.60 4.91
CA ASP A 199 -0.85 23.09 4.08
C ASP A 199 -1.61 24.17 4.87
N PHE A 200 -2.15 25.17 4.20
CA PHE A 200 -2.86 26.26 4.84
C PHE A 200 -3.95 26.85 3.94
N GLU A 201 -4.95 27.40 4.58
CA GLU A 201 -6.07 28.09 3.93
C GLU A 201 -6.01 29.57 4.24
N PHE A 202 -6.32 30.39 3.23
CA PHE A 202 -6.28 31.84 3.38
C PHE A 202 -7.43 32.53 2.63
N THR A 203 -7.82 33.67 3.15
CA THR A 203 -8.75 34.60 2.48
C THR A 203 -8.13 35.98 2.42
N ILE A 204 -8.32 36.65 1.30
CA ILE A 204 -7.93 38.04 1.09
C ILE A 204 -9.21 38.86 1.03
N GLU A 205 -9.36 39.82 1.92
CA GLU A 205 -10.45 40.79 1.92
C GLU A 205 -9.89 42.17 1.74
N ASN A 206 -10.22 42.83 0.63
CA ASN A 206 -9.74 44.18 0.31
C ASN A 206 -8.23 44.36 0.46
N GLU A 207 -7.45 43.48 -0.21
CA GLU A 207 -5.98 43.43 -0.18
C GLU A 207 -5.36 43.07 1.18
N LYS A 208 -6.14 42.72 2.19
CA LYS A 208 -5.65 42.25 3.49
C LYS A 208 -5.71 40.74 3.55
N LEU A 209 -4.59 40.12 3.89
CA LEU A 209 -4.46 38.68 4.03
C LEU A 209 -4.95 38.22 5.42
N TYR A 210 -5.73 37.15 5.44
CA TYR A 210 -6.13 36.43 6.64
C TYR A 210 -5.82 34.94 6.50
N MET A 211 -5.16 34.39 7.50
CA MET A 211 -4.91 32.95 7.59
C MET A 211 -6.08 32.32 8.31
N LEU A 212 -6.68 31.29 7.73
CA LEU A 212 -7.84 30.61 8.29
C LEU A 212 -7.43 29.39 9.12
N GLN A 213 -6.60 28.52 8.54
CA GLN A 213 -6.06 27.36 9.26
C GLN A 213 -4.74 26.90 8.65
N THR A 214 -3.99 26.11 9.39
CA THR A 214 -2.82 25.38 8.93
C THR A 214 -2.83 23.97 9.51
N ARG A 215 -2.26 23.03 8.76
CA ARG A 215 -2.11 21.63 9.16
C ARG A 215 -0.87 21.02 8.52
N ASN A 216 -0.45 19.86 9.01
CA ASN A 216 0.65 19.14 8.39
C ASN A 216 0.30 18.79 6.96
N GLY A 217 1.13 19.23 6.02
CA GLY A 217 0.90 19.05 4.58
C GLY A 217 0.91 17.58 4.17
N LYS A 218 -0.21 17.09 3.64
CA LYS A 218 -0.29 15.78 3.02
C LYS A 218 0.55 15.77 1.75
N ARG A 219 1.34 14.71 1.56
CA ARG A 219 2.34 14.64 0.50
C ARG A 219 2.54 13.19 0.06
N THR A 220 3.11 13.01 -1.13
CA THR A 220 3.46 11.71 -1.66
C THR A 220 4.70 11.15 -0.98
N GLY A 221 4.94 9.84 -1.10
CA GLY A 221 6.15 9.20 -0.59
C GLY A 221 7.43 9.82 -1.15
N LEU A 222 7.47 10.14 -2.44
CA LEU A 222 8.61 10.80 -3.08
C LEU A 222 8.85 12.20 -2.48
N ALA A 223 7.80 13.00 -2.38
CA ALA A 223 7.87 14.32 -1.77
C ALA A 223 8.31 14.25 -0.30
N ALA A 224 7.82 13.27 0.47
CA ALA A 224 8.20 13.07 1.87
C ALA A 224 9.70 12.79 2.01
N VAL A 225 10.26 11.91 1.18
CA VAL A 225 11.70 11.60 1.16
C VAL A 225 12.53 12.85 0.82
N ARG A 226 12.15 13.58 -0.24
CA ARG A 226 12.84 14.81 -0.65
C ARG A 226 12.76 15.89 0.42
N ILE A 227 11.58 16.17 0.94
CA ILE A 227 11.37 17.20 1.98
C ILE A 227 12.19 16.88 3.23
N ALA A 228 12.16 15.64 3.71
CA ALA A 228 12.94 15.22 4.86
C ALA A 228 14.45 15.44 4.64
N ALA A 229 14.97 15.04 3.48
CA ALA A 229 16.37 15.20 3.13
C ALA A 229 16.80 16.69 3.02
N GLU A 230 15.97 17.50 2.35
CA GLU A 230 16.24 18.94 2.19
C GLU A 230 16.16 19.68 3.53
N MET A 231 15.19 19.36 4.42
CA MET A 231 15.09 19.98 5.75
C MET A 231 16.26 19.65 6.66
N VAL A 232 16.86 18.46 6.56
CA VAL A 232 18.10 18.14 7.25
C VAL A 232 19.25 19.00 6.71
N LYS A 233 19.38 19.13 5.38
CA LYS A 233 20.37 19.99 4.75
C LYS A 233 20.20 21.47 5.15
N GLU A 234 18.98 21.93 5.31
CA GLU A 234 18.61 23.27 5.79
C GLU A 234 18.79 23.45 7.30
N ARG A 235 19.17 22.41 8.04
CA ARG A 235 19.31 22.38 9.50
C ARG A 235 18.02 22.72 10.25
N LEU A 236 16.85 22.47 9.66
CA LEU A 236 15.55 22.63 10.30
C LEU A 236 15.24 21.44 11.20
N ILE A 237 15.66 20.24 10.82
CA ILE A 237 15.47 19.00 11.56
C ILE A 237 16.78 18.19 11.55
N ASP A 238 16.90 17.26 12.47
CA ASP A 238 17.96 16.25 12.46
C ASP A 238 17.56 15.02 11.61
N TRP A 239 18.51 14.14 11.34
CA TRP A 239 18.29 12.96 10.53
C TRP A 239 17.37 11.92 11.21
N LYS A 240 17.29 11.88 12.56
CA LYS A 240 16.35 11.00 13.28
C LYS A 240 14.93 11.47 13.09
N THR A 241 14.71 12.77 13.20
CA THR A 241 13.40 13.40 12.90
C THR A 241 13.02 13.18 11.44
N ALA A 242 13.97 13.25 10.50
CA ALA A 242 13.72 12.97 9.09
C ALA A 242 13.21 11.53 8.86
N ILE A 243 13.82 10.53 9.50
CA ILE A 243 13.37 9.13 9.46
C ILE A 243 11.91 9.03 9.97
N LYS A 244 11.59 9.64 11.11
CA LYS A 244 10.24 9.58 11.70
C LYS A 244 9.15 10.21 10.83
N ARG A 245 9.50 11.17 9.98
CA ARG A 245 8.54 11.94 9.18
C ARG A 245 8.21 11.35 7.83
N VAL A 246 9.01 10.42 7.32
CA VAL A 246 8.70 9.71 6.07
C VAL A 246 7.77 8.55 6.39
N PRO A 247 6.52 8.53 5.91
CA PRO A 247 5.61 7.40 6.14
C PRO A 247 6.15 6.14 5.48
N ALA A 248 6.37 5.09 6.28
CA ALA A 248 7.02 3.87 5.77
C ALA A 248 6.12 3.13 4.76
N ASP A 249 4.80 3.14 4.97
CA ASP A 249 3.79 2.58 4.06
C ASP A 249 3.75 3.28 2.68
N GLN A 250 4.20 4.54 2.60
CA GLN A 250 4.24 5.30 1.35
C GLN A 250 5.56 5.15 0.59
N LEU A 251 6.57 4.51 1.17
CA LEU A 251 7.87 4.37 0.51
C LEU A 251 7.81 3.47 -0.74
N ASP A 252 6.86 2.54 -0.79
CA ASP A 252 6.62 1.69 -1.96
C ASP A 252 6.30 2.52 -3.23
N GLN A 253 5.71 3.72 -3.05
CA GLN A 253 5.40 4.64 -4.15
C GLN A 253 6.67 5.13 -4.90
N VAL A 254 7.80 5.21 -4.18
CA VAL A 254 9.07 5.67 -4.75
C VAL A 254 9.64 4.64 -5.73
N LEU A 255 9.21 3.39 -5.59
CA LEU A 255 9.52 2.28 -6.50
C LEU A 255 8.46 2.09 -7.59
N SER A 256 7.41 2.90 -7.61
CA SER A 256 6.28 2.76 -8.52
C SER A 256 6.67 3.03 -9.97
N PRO A 257 6.01 2.40 -10.94
CA PRO A 257 6.31 2.55 -12.34
C PRO A 257 6.14 3.99 -12.84
N VAL A 258 6.90 4.34 -13.88
CA VAL A 258 6.76 5.54 -14.70
C VAL A 258 6.47 5.11 -16.13
N PHE A 259 6.02 6.01 -17.00
CA PHE A 259 5.90 5.66 -18.42
C PHE A 259 7.28 5.54 -19.08
N ASP A 260 7.40 4.60 -20.01
CA ASP A 260 8.56 4.58 -20.92
C ASP A 260 8.64 5.89 -21.69
N ALA A 261 9.80 6.56 -21.64
CA ALA A 261 9.97 7.89 -22.19
C ALA A 261 9.76 7.96 -23.72
N LYS A 262 10.03 6.88 -24.46
CA LYS A 262 9.78 6.80 -25.89
C LYS A 262 8.30 6.57 -26.16
N ALA A 263 7.66 5.67 -25.42
CA ALA A 263 6.23 5.42 -25.51
C ALA A 263 5.42 6.68 -25.20
N GLN A 264 5.79 7.42 -24.13
CA GLN A 264 5.12 8.67 -23.76
C GLN A 264 5.26 9.77 -24.83
N LYS A 265 6.44 9.92 -25.45
CA LYS A 265 6.65 10.89 -26.53
C LYS A 265 5.91 10.56 -27.81
N ALA A 266 5.72 9.27 -28.08
CA ALA A 266 4.98 8.80 -29.27
C ALA A 266 3.46 8.76 -29.05
N ALA A 267 3.01 8.83 -27.78
CA ALA A 267 1.61 8.73 -27.42
C ALA A 267 0.82 9.99 -27.78
N GLU A 268 -0.42 9.78 -28.14
CA GLU A 268 -1.35 10.86 -28.38
C GLU A 268 -1.79 11.47 -27.04
N ARG A 269 -1.34 12.72 -26.79
CA ARG A 269 -1.78 13.47 -25.62
C ARG A 269 -3.15 14.07 -25.89
N LEU A 270 -4.12 13.74 -25.05
CA LEU A 270 -5.49 14.24 -25.14
C LEU A 270 -5.63 15.63 -24.51
N CYS A 271 -5.19 15.76 -23.27
CA CYS A 271 -5.28 17.01 -22.52
C CYS A 271 -4.30 17.01 -21.35
N LYS A 272 -4.38 18.05 -20.53
CA LYS A 272 -3.57 18.18 -19.33
C LYS A 272 -4.40 18.68 -18.15
N GLY A 273 -4.34 17.91 -17.04
CA GLY A 273 -4.85 18.34 -15.75
C GLY A 273 -3.74 18.75 -14.79
N LEU A 274 -4.08 18.85 -13.53
CA LEU A 274 -3.16 19.17 -12.44
C LEU A 274 -2.53 17.89 -11.88
N PRO A 275 -1.20 17.83 -11.73
CA PRO A 275 -0.51 16.69 -11.12
C PRO A 275 -0.88 16.60 -9.64
N ALA A 276 -1.50 15.51 -9.23
CA ALA A 276 -2.04 15.35 -7.87
C ALA A 276 -1.53 14.13 -7.12
N GLY A 277 -1.18 13.08 -7.83
CA GLY A 277 -0.53 11.88 -7.26
C GLY A 277 0.47 11.33 -8.27
N PRO A 278 1.81 11.32 -7.97
CA PRO A 278 2.84 11.01 -8.96
C PRO A 278 2.81 9.54 -9.37
N GLY A 279 3.41 9.29 -10.54
CA GLY A 279 3.50 7.98 -11.15
C GLY A 279 2.76 7.90 -12.48
N ALA A 280 2.79 6.72 -13.08
CA ALA A 280 2.15 6.42 -14.34
C ALA A 280 1.09 5.33 -14.14
N ALA A 281 -0.11 5.55 -14.61
CA ALA A 281 -1.18 4.57 -14.58
C ALA A 281 -1.87 4.47 -15.93
N SER A 282 -2.14 3.23 -16.33
CA SER A 282 -2.97 2.90 -17.48
C SER A 282 -4.06 1.93 -17.06
N GLY A 283 -5.27 2.12 -17.55
CA GLY A 283 -6.35 1.21 -17.21
C GLY A 283 -7.61 1.48 -18.02
N ARG A 284 -8.58 0.61 -17.85
CA ARG A 284 -9.90 0.76 -18.46
C ARG A 284 -10.69 1.83 -17.72
N ILE A 285 -11.32 2.72 -18.46
CA ILE A 285 -12.17 3.80 -17.93
C ILE A 285 -13.33 3.18 -17.15
N CYS A 286 -13.51 3.60 -15.92
CA CYS A 286 -14.69 3.30 -15.09
C CYS A 286 -15.23 4.63 -14.56
N LEU A 287 -16.52 4.89 -14.82
CA LEU A 287 -17.17 6.14 -14.46
C LEU A 287 -17.96 6.05 -13.14
N ASN A 288 -17.94 4.91 -12.50
CA ASN A 288 -18.62 4.65 -11.23
C ASN A 288 -17.73 3.82 -10.30
N ALA A 289 -17.75 4.16 -9.02
CA ALA A 289 -16.88 3.54 -8.02
C ALA A 289 -17.15 2.04 -7.82
N GLU A 290 -18.40 1.62 -7.78
CA GLU A 290 -18.79 0.22 -7.60
C GLU A 290 -18.36 -0.62 -8.81
N ARG A 291 -18.61 -0.11 -10.03
CA ARG A 291 -18.16 -0.79 -11.26
C ARG A 291 -16.64 -0.85 -11.35
N ALA A 292 -15.92 0.16 -10.84
CA ALA A 292 -14.46 0.13 -10.78
C ALA A 292 -13.95 -1.01 -9.89
N VAL A 293 -14.59 -1.26 -8.74
CA VAL A 293 -14.28 -2.40 -7.86
C VAL A 293 -14.45 -3.73 -8.59
N ASP A 294 -15.54 -3.91 -9.33
CA ASP A 294 -15.80 -5.16 -10.05
C ASP A 294 -14.88 -5.33 -11.28
N ALA A 295 -14.63 -4.26 -12.01
CA ALA A 295 -13.73 -4.30 -13.16
C ALA A 295 -12.27 -4.53 -12.75
N ALA A 296 -11.84 -4.04 -11.59
CA ALA A 296 -10.50 -4.24 -11.05
C ALA A 296 -10.17 -5.73 -10.78
N LYS A 297 -11.17 -6.56 -10.51
CA LYS A 297 -11.01 -8.02 -10.41
C LYS A 297 -10.59 -8.67 -11.73
N LYS A 298 -10.84 -8.01 -12.87
CA LYS A 298 -10.59 -8.52 -14.22
C LYS A 298 -9.41 -7.84 -14.93
N GLY A 299 -8.85 -6.78 -14.36
CA GLY A 299 -7.73 -6.06 -14.95
C GLY A 299 -7.59 -4.64 -14.40
N LYS A 300 -6.62 -3.91 -14.93
CA LYS A 300 -6.31 -2.53 -14.54
C LYS A 300 -7.45 -1.57 -14.91
N VAL A 301 -7.83 -0.71 -13.98
CA VAL A 301 -8.89 0.29 -14.18
C VAL A 301 -8.42 1.69 -13.80
N LEU A 302 -8.95 2.70 -14.47
CA LEU A 302 -8.89 4.11 -14.09
C LEU A 302 -10.28 4.57 -13.65
N LEU A 303 -10.38 5.14 -12.47
CA LEU A 303 -11.60 5.80 -12.05
C LEU A 303 -11.62 7.22 -12.64
N VAL A 304 -12.59 7.48 -13.53
CA VAL A 304 -12.74 8.78 -14.20
C VAL A 304 -14.06 9.42 -13.75
N ARG A 305 -13.97 10.62 -13.18
CA ARG A 305 -15.13 11.33 -12.63
C ARG A 305 -15.13 12.80 -13.04
N GLN A 306 -16.27 13.48 -12.96
CA GLN A 306 -16.27 14.95 -13.02
C GLN A 306 -15.53 15.50 -11.79
N GLU A 307 -15.92 15.05 -10.62
CA GLU A 307 -15.24 15.26 -9.33
C GLU A 307 -15.47 14.03 -8.46
N THR A 308 -14.62 13.76 -7.49
CA THR A 308 -14.84 12.68 -6.54
C THR A 308 -15.50 13.17 -5.27
N SER A 309 -16.41 12.37 -4.76
CA SER A 309 -16.97 12.51 -3.43
C SER A 309 -16.41 11.45 -2.47
N PRO A 310 -16.62 11.57 -1.16
CA PRO A 310 -16.27 10.52 -0.20
C PRO A 310 -16.90 9.15 -0.48
N GLU A 311 -17.99 9.11 -1.23
CA GLU A 311 -18.66 7.87 -1.67
C GLU A 311 -17.82 7.09 -2.68
N ASP A 312 -16.97 7.77 -3.44
CA ASP A 312 -16.09 7.15 -4.43
C ASP A 312 -14.89 6.40 -3.84
N LEU A 313 -14.70 6.47 -2.52
CA LEU A 313 -13.50 5.95 -1.85
C LEU A 313 -13.19 4.47 -2.19
N ARG A 314 -14.20 3.61 -2.26
CA ARG A 314 -14.00 2.18 -2.61
C ARG A 314 -13.47 2.01 -4.04
N GLY A 315 -14.02 2.75 -4.99
CA GLY A 315 -13.54 2.77 -6.37
C GLY A 315 -12.15 3.35 -6.52
N MET A 316 -11.82 4.40 -5.76
CA MET A 316 -10.49 5.00 -5.72
C MET A 316 -9.45 4.02 -5.17
N ILE A 317 -9.78 3.20 -4.18
CA ILE A 317 -8.91 2.16 -3.65
C ILE A 317 -8.63 1.08 -4.71
N ALA A 318 -9.65 0.65 -5.43
CA ALA A 318 -9.55 -0.42 -6.42
C ALA A 318 -8.83 -0.01 -7.71
N ALA A 319 -8.91 1.26 -8.10
CA ALA A 319 -8.34 1.77 -9.34
C ALA A 319 -6.80 1.87 -9.28
N GLU A 320 -6.12 1.71 -10.43
CA GLU A 320 -4.68 2.01 -10.59
C GLU A 320 -4.41 3.50 -10.55
N GLY A 321 -5.34 4.30 -11.04
CA GLY A 321 -5.25 5.75 -11.05
C GLY A 321 -6.61 6.43 -11.05
N ILE A 322 -6.60 7.71 -10.70
CA ILE A 322 -7.79 8.55 -10.54
C ILE A 322 -7.64 9.77 -11.45
N LEU A 323 -8.68 10.03 -12.22
CA LEU A 323 -8.75 11.16 -13.14
C LEU A 323 -10.04 11.94 -12.88
N THR A 324 -9.92 13.27 -12.69
CA THR A 324 -11.11 14.12 -12.55
C THR A 324 -11.09 15.28 -13.51
N ALA A 325 -12.26 15.60 -14.07
CA ALA A 325 -12.45 16.76 -14.95
C ALA A 325 -12.40 18.08 -14.16
N ARG A 326 -12.89 18.09 -12.93
CA ARG A 326 -12.94 19.25 -12.05
C ARG A 326 -12.10 19.02 -10.78
N GLY A 327 -11.86 20.09 -10.04
CA GLY A 327 -11.14 20.08 -8.78
C GLY A 327 -9.66 20.44 -8.94
N GLY A 328 -9.11 20.99 -7.87
CA GLY A 328 -7.71 21.38 -7.80
C GLY A 328 -6.82 20.35 -7.11
N VAL A 329 -5.55 20.67 -6.91
CA VAL A 329 -4.58 19.86 -6.17
C VAL A 329 -4.92 19.71 -4.68
N SER A 330 -5.86 20.48 -4.20
CA SER A 330 -6.42 20.42 -2.85
C SER A 330 -7.79 19.72 -2.79
N SER A 331 -8.33 19.26 -3.93
CA SER A 331 -9.61 18.57 -4.01
C SER A 331 -9.60 17.22 -3.26
N HIS A 332 -10.79 16.70 -3.00
CA HIS A 332 -10.96 15.38 -2.37
C HIS A 332 -10.19 14.28 -3.13
N ALA A 333 -10.29 14.25 -4.47
CA ALA A 333 -9.57 13.30 -5.30
C ALA A 333 -8.06 13.35 -5.06
N ALA A 334 -7.49 14.54 -5.09
CA ALA A 334 -6.05 14.76 -4.90
C ALA A 334 -5.57 14.37 -3.49
N LEU A 335 -6.33 14.76 -2.46
CA LEU A 335 -5.97 14.48 -1.08
C LEU A 335 -5.99 12.98 -0.78
N VAL A 336 -7.07 12.31 -1.18
CA VAL A 336 -7.27 10.87 -0.94
C VAL A 336 -6.30 10.05 -1.78
N ALA A 337 -6.06 10.41 -3.05
CA ALA A 337 -5.09 9.71 -3.90
C ALA A 337 -3.68 9.75 -3.31
N ARG A 338 -3.23 10.93 -2.84
CA ARG A 338 -1.92 11.07 -2.18
C ARG A 338 -1.81 10.23 -0.92
N GLN A 339 -2.88 10.17 -0.11
CA GLN A 339 -2.89 9.31 1.07
C GLN A 339 -2.78 7.83 0.74
N MET A 340 -3.36 7.40 -0.38
CA MET A 340 -3.36 6.00 -0.82
C MET A 340 -2.16 5.65 -1.69
N GLY A 341 -1.33 6.63 -2.07
CA GLY A 341 -0.24 6.41 -3.02
C GLY A 341 -0.70 6.08 -4.43
N LYS A 342 -1.89 6.51 -4.80
CA LYS A 342 -2.44 6.30 -6.14
C LYS A 342 -2.03 7.41 -7.10
N VAL A 343 -1.85 7.04 -8.35
CA VAL A 343 -1.64 8.00 -9.43
C VAL A 343 -2.91 8.84 -9.59
N CYS A 344 -2.75 10.17 -9.65
CA CYS A 344 -3.90 11.05 -9.74
C CYS A 344 -3.63 12.28 -10.61
N VAL A 345 -4.58 12.56 -11.48
CA VAL A 345 -4.67 13.81 -12.25
C VAL A 345 -6.02 14.45 -11.96
N CYS A 346 -6.03 15.69 -11.52
CA CYS A 346 -7.25 16.45 -11.21
C CYS A 346 -7.43 17.64 -12.13
N GLY A 347 -8.67 18.15 -12.23
CA GLY A 347 -8.94 19.42 -12.93
C GLY A 347 -8.60 19.41 -14.41
N ALA A 348 -8.77 18.28 -15.07
CA ALA A 348 -8.66 18.17 -16.51
C ALA A 348 -9.94 18.71 -17.18
N SER A 349 -10.09 20.03 -17.18
CA SER A 349 -11.32 20.75 -17.59
C SER A 349 -11.76 20.52 -19.03
N GLU A 350 -10.89 19.97 -19.86
CA GLU A 350 -11.20 19.58 -21.23
C GLU A 350 -11.96 18.24 -21.32
N LEU A 351 -12.07 17.51 -20.20
CA LEU A 351 -12.83 16.25 -20.12
C LEU A 351 -14.32 16.57 -19.89
N ASP A 352 -15.15 16.11 -20.81
CA ASP A 352 -16.62 16.07 -20.62
C ASP A 352 -17.05 14.63 -20.27
N VAL A 353 -17.44 14.43 -19.01
CA VAL A 353 -17.82 13.11 -18.46
C VAL A 353 -19.32 13.00 -18.43
N ASP A 354 -19.88 12.18 -19.31
CA ASP A 354 -21.31 11.89 -19.37
C ASP A 354 -21.61 10.52 -18.73
N TYR A 355 -22.20 10.56 -17.54
CA TYR A 355 -22.57 9.35 -16.79
C TYR A 355 -23.75 8.60 -17.41
N HIS A 356 -24.62 9.29 -18.14
CA HIS A 356 -25.81 8.71 -18.74
C HIS A 356 -25.45 7.85 -19.96
N SER A 357 -24.70 8.44 -20.89
CA SER A 357 -24.19 7.72 -22.08
C SER A 357 -22.96 6.85 -21.78
N ARG A 358 -22.40 6.95 -20.57
CA ARG A 358 -21.17 6.27 -20.13
C ARG A 358 -19.99 6.55 -21.06
N THR A 359 -19.78 7.83 -21.36
CA THR A 359 -18.70 8.26 -22.24
C THR A 359 -17.88 9.40 -21.63
N VAL A 360 -16.66 9.51 -22.09
CA VAL A 360 -15.76 10.65 -21.82
C VAL A 360 -15.40 11.28 -23.14
N LYS A 361 -15.70 12.56 -23.32
CA LYS A 361 -15.30 13.31 -24.51
C LYS A 361 -14.11 14.21 -24.17
N VAL A 362 -13.13 14.24 -25.04
CA VAL A 362 -11.95 15.08 -24.90
C VAL A 362 -11.28 15.24 -26.27
N ASP A 363 -10.86 16.45 -26.59
CA ASP A 363 -10.18 16.80 -27.87
C ASP A 363 -10.93 16.26 -29.12
N GLY A 364 -12.25 16.42 -29.14
CA GLY A 364 -13.13 15.95 -30.23
C GLY A 364 -13.31 14.43 -30.31
N LYS A 365 -12.71 13.65 -29.41
CA LYS A 365 -12.83 12.19 -29.34
C LYS A 365 -13.79 11.75 -28.24
N THR A 366 -14.41 10.61 -28.47
CA THR A 366 -15.32 9.98 -27.50
C THR A 366 -14.78 8.62 -27.10
N PHE A 367 -14.54 8.44 -25.82
CA PHE A 367 -14.15 7.17 -25.18
C PHE A 367 -15.35 6.60 -24.43
N LYS A 368 -15.55 5.31 -24.55
CA LYS A 368 -16.59 4.59 -23.79
C LYS A 368 -16.04 4.04 -22.49
N GLU A 369 -16.90 3.82 -21.52
CA GLU A 369 -16.53 3.04 -20.33
C GLU A 369 -16.00 1.66 -20.76
N GLY A 370 -14.78 1.30 -20.29
CA GLY A 370 -14.07 0.08 -20.68
C GLY A 370 -12.94 0.30 -21.69
N ASP A 371 -12.90 1.45 -22.40
CA ASP A 371 -11.76 1.83 -23.24
C ASP A 371 -10.54 2.14 -22.37
N TYR A 372 -9.33 1.99 -22.93
CA TYR A 372 -8.10 2.29 -22.23
C TYR A 372 -7.74 3.78 -22.28
N MET A 373 -7.30 4.29 -21.15
CA MET A 373 -6.71 5.61 -21.02
C MET A 373 -5.51 5.54 -20.09
N SER A 374 -4.55 6.45 -20.27
CA SER A 374 -3.33 6.51 -19.47
C SER A 374 -3.13 7.91 -18.90
N ILE A 375 -2.68 7.98 -17.65
CA ILE A 375 -2.45 9.25 -16.95
C ILE A 375 -1.05 9.29 -16.35
N ASN A 376 -0.39 10.45 -16.48
CA ASN A 376 0.86 10.76 -15.81
C ASN A 376 0.57 11.71 -14.63
N GLY A 377 0.51 11.17 -13.45
CA GLY A 377 0.21 11.95 -12.25
C GLY A 377 1.34 12.88 -11.81
N THR A 378 2.55 12.74 -12.38
CA THR A 378 3.68 13.64 -12.13
C THR A 378 3.64 14.88 -13.00
N THR A 379 3.23 14.74 -14.28
CA THR A 379 3.17 15.86 -15.23
C THR A 379 1.77 16.42 -15.44
N GLY A 380 0.74 15.66 -15.04
CA GLY A 380 -0.68 15.98 -15.27
C GLY A 380 -1.18 15.62 -16.67
N GLU A 381 -0.39 14.97 -17.50
CA GLU A 381 -0.75 14.61 -18.88
C GLU A 381 -1.65 13.39 -18.94
N ILE A 382 -2.61 13.43 -19.88
CA ILE A 382 -3.57 12.36 -20.14
C ILE A 382 -3.40 11.91 -21.59
N PHE A 383 -3.36 10.61 -21.81
CA PHE A 383 -3.07 10.00 -23.10
C PHE A 383 -4.17 9.02 -23.52
N ALA A 384 -4.40 8.92 -24.83
CA ALA A 384 -5.27 7.89 -25.40
C ALA A 384 -4.63 6.50 -25.32
N GLY A 385 -5.45 5.50 -25.02
CA GLY A 385 -5.02 4.10 -25.02
C GLY A 385 -4.16 3.67 -23.84
N GLU A 386 -3.62 2.47 -23.91
CA GLU A 386 -2.74 1.88 -22.91
C GLU A 386 -1.27 2.18 -23.22
N LEU A 387 -0.61 2.88 -22.32
CA LEU A 387 0.84 3.12 -22.40
C LEU A 387 1.62 2.13 -21.55
N LYS A 388 2.72 1.64 -22.09
CA LYS A 388 3.67 0.83 -21.34
C LYS A 388 4.32 1.65 -20.24
N THR A 389 4.30 1.12 -19.03
CA THR A 389 5.01 1.67 -17.89
C THR A 389 6.45 1.17 -17.86
N ALA A 390 7.36 2.01 -17.38
CA ALA A 390 8.75 1.66 -17.09
C ALA A 390 8.98 1.67 -15.58
N PRO A 391 10.01 0.97 -15.07
CA PRO A 391 10.39 1.05 -13.65
C PRO A 391 10.73 2.49 -13.23
N SER A 392 10.58 2.80 -11.93
CA SER A 392 11.00 4.08 -11.36
C SER A 392 12.50 4.32 -11.57
N GLU A 393 12.97 5.60 -11.46
CA GLU A 393 14.40 5.91 -11.54
C GLU A 393 15.24 5.12 -10.53
N ILE A 394 14.70 4.82 -9.35
CA ILE A 394 15.38 4.02 -8.33
C ILE A 394 15.57 2.58 -8.80
N ILE A 395 14.54 1.98 -9.41
CA ILE A 395 14.63 0.65 -10.01
C ILE A 395 15.63 0.66 -11.16
N GLN A 396 15.58 1.68 -12.04
CA GLN A 396 16.53 1.79 -13.15
C GLN A 396 17.99 1.93 -12.69
N VAL A 397 18.23 2.55 -11.52
CA VAL A 397 19.59 2.66 -10.94
C VAL A 397 20.00 1.37 -10.25
N LEU A 398 19.19 0.84 -9.34
CA LEU A 398 19.59 -0.26 -8.44
C LEU A 398 19.48 -1.63 -9.11
N VAL A 399 18.41 -1.87 -9.86
CA VAL A 399 18.06 -3.19 -10.39
C VAL A 399 18.49 -3.30 -11.86
N ASP A 400 17.99 -2.41 -12.70
CA ASP A 400 18.22 -2.47 -14.16
C ASP A 400 19.62 -1.98 -14.55
N LYS A 401 20.27 -1.17 -13.70
CA LYS A 401 21.59 -0.54 -13.94
C LYS A 401 21.64 0.26 -15.25
N LYS A 402 20.51 0.83 -15.65
CA LYS A 402 20.35 1.62 -16.89
C LYS A 402 20.52 3.11 -16.69
N LEU A 403 20.35 3.61 -15.46
CA LEU A 403 20.48 5.02 -15.12
C LEU A 403 21.66 5.25 -14.19
N ASP A 404 22.50 6.25 -14.53
CA ASP A 404 23.62 6.67 -13.67
C ASP A 404 23.07 7.26 -12.35
N PRO A 405 23.50 6.76 -11.17
CA PRO A 405 23.10 7.26 -9.86
C PRO A 405 23.26 8.77 -9.68
N LYS A 406 24.26 9.37 -10.33
CA LYS A 406 24.56 10.82 -10.26
C LYS A 406 23.53 11.66 -11.03
N LYS A 407 22.83 11.08 -11.99
CA LYS A 407 21.84 11.76 -12.83
C LYS A 407 20.44 11.74 -12.23
N SER A 408 20.17 10.88 -11.26
CA SER A 408 18.86 10.79 -10.58
C SER A 408 18.86 11.57 -9.26
N LYS A 409 18.02 12.61 -9.19
CA LYS A 409 17.79 13.35 -7.94
C LYS A 409 17.03 12.50 -6.92
N ASP A 410 16.05 11.74 -7.40
CA ASP A 410 15.20 10.89 -6.57
C ASP A 410 16.02 9.78 -5.91
N PHE A 411 16.91 9.14 -6.66
CA PHE A 411 17.84 8.18 -6.11
C PHE A 411 18.77 8.78 -5.05
N LYS A 412 19.24 10.00 -5.24
CA LYS A 412 20.09 10.68 -4.26
C LYS A 412 19.40 10.86 -2.91
N TYR A 413 18.14 11.34 -2.90
CA TYR A 413 17.35 11.51 -1.68
C TYR A 413 17.01 10.17 -1.03
N PHE A 414 16.61 9.20 -1.84
CA PHE A 414 16.35 7.84 -1.39
C PHE A 414 17.58 7.20 -0.74
N SER A 415 18.74 7.26 -1.39
CA SER A 415 20.00 6.71 -0.88
C SER A 415 20.41 7.37 0.44
N GLN A 416 20.21 8.69 0.56
CA GLN A 416 20.47 9.42 1.80
C GLN A 416 19.57 8.94 2.94
N LEU A 417 18.28 8.76 2.70
CA LEU A 417 17.33 8.22 3.69
C LEU A 417 17.75 6.80 4.12
N MET A 418 18.04 5.92 3.15
CA MET A 418 18.45 4.54 3.44
C MET A 418 19.75 4.48 4.23
N GLY A 419 20.70 5.39 3.98
CA GLY A 419 21.94 5.50 4.76
C GLY A 419 21.69 5.94 6.22
N TRP A 420 20.69 6.77 6.47
CA TRP A 420 20.26 7.08 7.84
C TRP A 420 19.57 5.90 8.52
N CYS A 421 18.73 5.16 7.79
CA CYS A 421 18.11 3.94 8.31
C CYS A 421 19.13 2.92 8.76
N GLU A 422 20.20 2.71 7.99
CA GLU A 422 21.29 1.79 8.33
C GLU A 422 22.00 2.19 9.62
N LYS A 423 22.20 3.49 9.85
CA LYS A 423 22.79 4.01 11.10
C LYS A 423 21.88 3.86 12.32
N ALA A 424 20.58 3.84 12.12
CA ALA A 424 19.58 3.89 13.19
C ALA A 424 19.36 2.54 13.84
N THR A 425 19.25 1.45 13.07
CA THR A 425 18.79 0.16 13.57
C THR A 425 19.88 -0.91 13.59
N LYS A 426 19.79 -1.80 14.60
CA LYS A 426 20.56 -3.04 14.67
C LYS A 426 19.77 -4.25 14.18
N MET A 427 18.45 -4.13 14.07
CA MET A 427 17.59 -5.19 13.52
C MET A 427 17.82 -5.31 12.02
N SER A 428 18.24 -6.49 11.57
CA SER A 428 18.49 -6.76 10.15
C SER A 428 17.19 -6.87 9.36
N VAL A 429 17.22 -6.45 8.09
CA VAL A 429 16.14 -6.73 7.15
C VAL A 429 16.65 -7.72 6.12
N ARG A 430 16.05 -8.90 6.08
CA ARG A 430 16.31 -9.97 5.13
C ARG A 430 15.20 -10.02 4.08
N THR A 431 15.36 -10.90 3.10
CA THR A 431 14.36 -11.08 2.04
C THR A 431 13.83 -12.51 1.99
N ASN A 432 12.59 -12.64 1.49
CA ASN A 432 12.03 -13.90 1.03
C ASN A 432 12.34 -14.02 -0.46
N ALA A 433 13.22 -14.96 -0.84
CA ALA A 433 13.67 -15.12 -2.23
C ALA A 433 14.08 -16.56 -2.52
N ASP A 434 13.64 -17.06 -3.68
CA ASP A 434 13.76 -18.45 -4.10
C ASP A 434 14.63 -18.62 -5.36
N SER A 435 15.12 -17.51 -5.93
CA SER A 435 15.99 -17.50 -7.12
C SER A 435 17.13 -16.49 -7.01
N PRO A 436 18.25 -16.70 -7.71
CA PRO A 436 19.39 -15.78 -7.71
C PRO A 436 19.02 -14.35 -8.14
N SER A 437 18.10 -14.19 -9.07
CA SER A 437 17.65 -12.88 -9.56
C SER A 437 16.87 -12.11 -8.48
N GLN A 438 15.97 -12.78 -7.75
CA GLN A 438 15.25 -12.19 -6.62
C GLN A 438 16.22 -11.76 -5.51
N VAL A 439 17.24 -12.59 -5.22
CA VAL A 439 18.29 -12.28 -4.25
C VAL A 439 19.08 -11.04 -4.66
N ALA A 440 19.52 -10.97 -5.93
CA ALA A 440 20.27 -9.82 -6.43
C ALA A 440 19.45 -8.51 -6.31
N ASN A 441 18.17 -8.55 -6.63
CA ASN A 441 17.26 -7.40 -6.48
C ASN A 441 17.16 -6.97 -5.00
N ALA A 442 16.92 -7.92 -4.10
CA ALA A 442 16.80 -7.62 -2.68
C ALA A 442 18.09 -7.04 -2.08
N ILE A 443 19.26 -7.55 -2.47
CA ILE A 443 20.56 -7.01 -2.04
C ILE A 443 20.74 -5.58 -2.57
N ALA A 444 20.32 -5.32 -3.81
CA ALA A 444 20.35 -3.95 -4.36
C ALA A 444 19.49 -2.97 -3.53
N PHE A 445 18.39 -3.44 -2.94
CA PHE A 445 17.58 -2.68 -1.98
C PHE A 445 18.15 -2.66 -0.55
N GLY A 446 19.24 -3.37 -0.29
CA GLY A 446 19.93 -3.39 0.99
C GLY A 446 19.50 -4.51 1.93
N ALA A 447 19.00 -5.63 1.41
CA ALA A 447 18.76 -6.82 2.21
C ALA A 447 20.06 -7.40 2.76
N SER A 448 20.04 -7.81 4.02
CA SER A 448 21.20 -8.39 4.73
C SER A 448 21.33 -9.91 4.56
N GLY A 449 20.47 -10.55 3.80
CA GLY A 449 20.46 -11.99 3.56
C GLY A 449 19.08 -12.50 3.19
N ILE A 450 18.91 -13.81 3.15
CA ILE A 450 17.61 -14.47 2.99
C ILE A 450 17.10 -14.89 4.37
N GLY A 451 15.84 -14.53 4.68
CA GLY A 451 15.12 -15.02 5.85
C GLY A 451 14.15 -16.15 5.56
N LEU A 452 13.80 -16.33 4.28
CA LEU A 452 13.04 -17.48 3.81
C LEU A 452 13.38 -17.77 2.35
N CYS A 453 13.87 -18.98 2.08
CA CYS A 453 13.91 -19.59 0.77
C CYS A 453 12.97 -20.80 0.80
N ARG A 454 11.96 -20.79 -0.07
CA ARG A 454 10.96 -21.86 -0.20
C ARG A 454 11.45 -22.86 -1.24
N THR A 455 11.83 -24.05 -0.80
CA THR A 455 12.42 -25.05 -1.68
C THR A 455 11.43 -25.69 -2.64
N GLU A 456 10.14 -25.66 -2.32
CA GLU A 456 9.06 -26.18 -3.16
C GLU A 456 8.96 -25.47 -4.51
N HIS A 457 9.20 -24.16 -4.56
CA HIS A 457 9.13 -23.39 -5.80
C HIS A 457 10.16 -23.85 -6.84
N MET A 458 11.28 -24.41 -6.39
CA MET A 458 12.33 -24.91 -7.27
C MET A 458 11.90 -26.15 -8.05
N PHE A 459 10.88 -26.89 -7.59
CA PHE A 459 10.43 -28.11 -8.24
C PHE A 459 9.47 -27.90 -9.42
N PHE A 460 8.90 -26.70 -9.56
CA PHE A 460 7.97 -26.41 -10.65
C PHE A 460 8.65 -26.00 -11.97
N GLU A 461 9.96 -25.80 -11.98
CA GLU A 461 10.68 -25.30 -13.14
C GLU A 461 11.10 -26.42 -14.10
N GLY A 462 10.70 -26.35 -15.37
CA GLY A 462 11.09 -27.30 -16.43
C GLY A 462 10.64 -28.74 -16.14
N ASN A 463 11.57 -29.69 -16.32
CA ASN A 463 11.31 -31.14 -16.17
C ASN A 463 11.40 -31.61 -14.70
N ARG A 464 11.65 -30.74 -13.75
CA ARG A 464 11.84 -31.10 -12.34
C ARG A 464 10.56 -31.65 -11.71
N ILE A 465 9.41 -31.10 -12.13
CA ILE A 465 8.10 -31.54 -11.65
C ILE A 465 7.83 -33.02 -11.96
N ASP A 466 8.32 -33.53 -13.08
CA ASP A 466 8.14 -34.95 -13.44
C ASP A 466 8.95 -35.88 -12.51
N ALA A 467 10.16 -35.46 -12.10
CA ALA A 467 10.96 -36.20 -11.12
C ALA A 467 10.33 -36.13 -9.71
N MET A 468 9.76 -34.98 -9.34
CA MET A 468 9.01 -34.83 -8.08
C MET A 468 7.78 -35.73 -8.05
N ARG A 469 7.02 -35.79 -9.16
CA ARG A 469 5.87 -36.70 -9.32
C ARG A 469 6.27 -38.16 -9.27
N GLN A 470 7.43 -38.53 -9.86
CA GLN A 470 7.97 -39.88 -9.74
C GLN A 470 8.27 -40.24 -8.29
N MET A 471 8.82 -39.34 -7.53
CA MET A 471 9.09 -39.52 -6.10
C MET A 471 7.78 -39.76 -5.32
N ILE A 472 6.75 -38.96 -5.59
CA ILE A 472 5.44 -39.06 -4.92
C ILE A 472 4.71 -40.36 -5.26
N LEU A 473 4.85 -40.84 -6.50
CA LEU A 473 4.18 -42.05 -6.97
C LEU A 473 4.96 -43.34 -6.64
N ALA A 474 6.14 -43.23 -6.05
CA ALA A 474 6.94 -44.38 -5.68
C ALA A 474 6.31 -45.16 -4.50
N ASP A 475 6.21 -46.49 -4.67
CA ASP A 475 5.60 -47.37 -3.66
C ASP A 475 6.55 -47.71 -2.51
N ASN A 476 7.85 -47.55 -2.70
CA ASN A 476 8.88 -47.92 -1.75
C ASN A 476 10.03 -46.89 -1.68
N GLU A 477 10.84 -46.98 -0.64
CA GLU A 477 11.96 -46.07 -0.39
C GLU A 477 13.03 -46.13 -1.51
N VAL A 478 13.30 -47.33 -2.08
CA VAL A 478 14.32 -47.50 -3.13
C VAL A 478 13.95 -46.68 -4.37
N ASP A 479 12.71 -46.73 -4.78
CA ASP A 479 12.23 -45.99 -5.95
C ASP A 479 12.10 -44.48 -5.67
N ARG A 480 11.71 -44.09 -4.45
CA ARG A 480 11.77 -42.68 -4.03
C ARG A 480 13.19 -42.14 -4.10
N ARG A 481 14.17 -42.87 -3.57
CA ARG A 481 15.60 -42.48 -3.66
C ARG A 481 16.11 -42.36 -5.08
N LYS A 482 15.65 -43.23 -6.01
CA LYS A 482 15.99 -43.10 -7.45
C LYS A 482 15.46 -41.78 -8.03
N ALA A 483 14.23 -41.39 -7.68
CA ALA A 483 13.63 -40.14 -8.15
C ALA A 483 14.33 -38.93 -7.51
N LEU A 484 14.63 -38.97 -6.21
CA LEU A 484 15.35 -37.93 -5.49
C LEU A 484 16.77 -37.70 -6.04
N LYS A 485 17.46 -38.76 -6.47
CA LYS A 485 18.76 -38.64 -7.18
C LYS A 485 18.68 -37.79 -8.44
N LYS A 486 17.52 -37.77 -9.13
CA LYS A 486 17.31 -36.88 -10.29
C LYS A 486 17.11 -35.44 -9.89
N LEU A 487 16.51 -35.16 -8.73
CA LEU A 487 16.24 -33.83 -8.22
C LEU A 487 17.49 -33.15 -7.60
N LEU A 488 18.35 -33.93 -6.97
CA LEU A 488 19.55 -33.44 -6.27
C LEU A 488 20.41 -32.47 -7.10
N PRO A 489 20.78 -32.78 -8.37
CA PRO A 489 21.61 -31.86 -9.16
C PRO A 489 20.94 -30.53 -9.45
N PHE A 490 19.61 -30.50 -9.59
CA PHE A 490 18.86 -29.27 -9.83
C PHE A 490 18.86 -28.38 -8.60
N GLN A 491 18.45 -28.89 -7.44
CA GLN A 491 18.46 -28.10 -6.20
C GLN A 491 19.86 -27.62 -5.81
N ARG A 492 20.86 -28.49 -5.95
CA ARG A 492 22.25 -28.09 -5.72
C ARG A 492 22.67 -26.90 -6.59
N ARG A 493 22.29 -26.88 -7.88
CA ARG A 493 22.59 -25.78 -8.80
C ARG A 493 21.88 -24.49 -8.38
N ASP A 494 20.61 -24.60 -7.97
CA ASP A 494 19.83 -23.47 -7.51
C ASP A 494 20.45 -22.84 -6.26
N PHE A 495 20.80 -23.64 -5.26
CA PHE A 495 21.49 -23.17 -4.06
C PHE A 495 22.87 -22.59 -4.36
N GLN A 496 23.64 -23.14 -5.32
CA GLN A 496 24.88 -22.52 -5.76
C GLN A 496 24.66 -21.11 -6.30
N GLY A 497 23.64 -20.92 -7.13
CA GLY A 497 23.25 -19.60 -7.67
C GLY A 497 22.87 -18.63 -6.57
N ILE A 498 22.06 -19.08 -5.59
CA ILE A 498 21.64 -18.29 -4.43
C ILE A 498 22.84 -17.89 -3.56
N PHE A 499 23.71 -18.83 -3.18
CA PHE A 499 24.88 -18.53 -2.34
C PHE A 499 25.86 -17.58 -3.03
N LYS A 500 26.07 -17.72 -4.35
CA LYS A 500 26.88 -16.77 -5.13
C LYS A 500 26.27 -15.38 -5.12
N ALA A 501 24.97 -15.26 -5.30
CA ALA A 501 24.29 -13.97 -5.28
C ALA A 501 24.27 -13.32 -3.88
N LEU A 502 24.31 -14.13 -2.82
CA LEU A 502 24.37 -13.65 -1.43
C LEU A 502 25.73 -13.11 -1.01
N ASP A 503 26.80 -13.60 -1.61
CA ASP A 503 28.15 -13.14 -1.34
C ASP A 503 28.47 -13.03 0.17
N GLY A 504 28.45 -14.17 0.86
CA GLY A 504 28.73 -14.26 2.30
C GLY A 504 27.58 -13.96 3.25
N ARG A 505 26.44 -13.46 2.75
CA ARG A 505 25.26 -13.20 3.58
C ARG A 505 24.51 -14.48 3.94
N PRO A 506 23.82 -14.52 5.09
CA PRO A 506 23.11 -15.71 5.55
C PRO A 506 21.91 -16.07 4.63
N ALA A 507 21.67 -17.38 4.48
CA ALA A 507 20.54 -17.93 3.76
C ALA A 507 19.74 -18.89 4.64
N THR A 508 18.56 -18.49 5.09
CA THR A 508 17.61 -19.39 5.77
C THR A 508 16.81 -20.15 4.72
N ILE A 509 17.05 -21.45 4.62
CA ILE A 509 16.45 -22.35 3.63
C ILE A 509 15.46 -23.27 4.32
N ARG A 510 14.18 -23.14 3.98
CA ARG A 510 13.13 -24.01 4.49
C ARG A 510 13.11 -25.32 3.74
N LEU A 511 13.13 -26.43 4.46
CA LEU A 511 12.92 -27.75 3.87
C LEU A 511 11.50 -27.85 3.32
N LEU A 512 11.23 -28.90 2.53
CA LEU A 512 9.95 -29.11 1.87
C LEU A 512 8.79 -29.00 2.84
N ASP A 513 7.85 -28.13 2.55
CA ASP A 513 6.73 -27.82 3.43
C ASP A 513 5.36 -28.29 2.90
N PRO A 514 4.97 -28.06 1.64
CA PRO A 514 3.63 -28.41 1.18
C PRO A 514 3.37 -29.92 1.19
N PRO A 515 2.11 -30.34 1.36
CA PRO A 515 1.74 -31.76 1.20
C PRO A 515 1.95 -32.24 -0.24
N LEU A 516 2.21 -33.53 -0.40
CA LEU A 516 2.63 -34.10 -1.68
C LEU A 516 1.58 -33.98 -2.79
N HIS A 517 0.29 -33.96 -2.46
CA HIS A 517 -0.77 -33.85 -3.48
C HIS A 517 -0.76 -32.54 -4.24
N GLU A 518 -0.20 -31.46 -3.70
CA GLU A 518 -0.09 -30.16 -4.40
C GLU A 518 0.80 -30.22 -5.67
N PHE A 519 1.69 -31.20 -5.75
CA PHE A 519 2.54 -31.42 -6.93
C PHE A 519 1.88 -32.28 -8.00
N LEU A 520 0.76 -32.93 -7.68
CA LEU A 520 0.06 -33.81 -8.59
C LEU A 520 -0.99 -33.06 -9.42
N PRO A 521 -1.25 -33.47 -10.68
CA PRO A 521 -2.27 -32.84 -11.49
C PRO A 521 -3.68 -33.18 -11.00
N HIS A 522 -4.54 -32.17 -10.92
CA HIS A 522 -5.94 -32.33 -10.50
C HIS A 522 -6.87 -32.69 -11.67
N ASP A 523 -6.56 -32.24 -12.88
CA ASP A 523 -7.39 -32.49 -14.05
C ASP A 523 -7.03 -33.80 -14.74
N GLN A 524 -8.07 -34.43 -15.35
CA GLN A 524 -7.95 -35.76 -15.95
C GLN A 524 -7.04 -35.80 -17.20
N ALA A 525 -6.93 -34.70 -17.95
CA ALA A 525 -6.08 -34.64 -19.15
C ALA A 525 -4.60 -34.66 -18.75
N SER A 526 -4.23 -33.83 -17.77
CA SER A 526 -2.86 -33.81 -17.21
C SER A 526 -2.50 -35.13 -16.50
N GLN A 527 -3.47 -35.80 -15.86
CA GLN A 527 -3.25 -37.13 -15.27
C GLN A 527 -2.96 -38.20 -16.33
N ARG A 528 -3.65 -38.16 -17.48
CA ARG A 528 -3.38 -39.06 -18.62
C ARG A 528 -1.98 -38.81 -19.20
N ASP A 529 -1.61 -37.57 -19.36
CA ASP A 529 -0.29 -37.19 -19.87
C ASP A 529 0.82 -37.66 -18.90
N LEU A 530 0.62 -37.45 -17.60
CA LEU A 530 1.53 -37.96 -16.58
C LEU A 530 1.66 -39.50 -16.61
N ALA A 531 0.54 -40.20 -16.71
CA ALA A 531 0.54 -41.68 -16.82
C ALA A 531 1.36 -42.16 -18.02
N LYS A 532 1.17 -41.51 -19.18
CA LYS A 532 1.94 -41.81 -20.41
C LYS A 532 3.42 -41.53 -20.23
N LYS A 533 3.79 -40.38 -19.65
CA LYS A 533 5.19 -40.00 -19.41
C LYS A 533 5.91 -40.95 -18.45
N LEU A 534 5.21 -41.42 -17.43
CA LEU A 534 5.80 -42.29 -16.40
C LEU A 534 5.69 -43.79 -16.72
N GLY A 535 4.96 -44.18 -17.79
CA GLY A 535 4.75 -45.55 -18.14
C GLY A 535 3.88 -46.35 -17.18
N VAL A 536 2.98 -45.66 -16.46
CA VAL A 536 2.03 -46.24 -15.49
C VAL A 536 0.59 -46.08 -15.98
N THR A 537 -0.34 -46.85 -15.37
CA THR A 537 -1.75 -46.74 -15.74
C THR A 537 -2.40 -45.46 -15.21
N LEU A 538 -3.37 -44.93 -15.94
CA LEU A 538 -4.16 -43.77 -15.46
C LEU A 538 -4.89 -44.11 -14.14
N SER A 539 -5.31 -45.37 -13.97
CA SER A 539 -5.95 -45.83 -12.73
C SER A 539 -5.02 -45.71 -11.53
N SER A 540 -3.72 -46.07 -11.70
CA SER A 540 -2.72 -45.91 -10.63
C SER A 540 -2.52 -44.43 -10.24
N ILE A 541 -2.46 -43.53 -11.23
CA ILE A 541 -2.37 -42.10 -10.96
C ILE A 541 -3.58 -41.59 -10.21
N LYS A 542 -4.79 -41.92 -10.68
CA LYS A 542 -6.05 -41.50 -10.01
C LYS A 542 -6.11 -41.99 -8.59
N LYS A 543 -5.85 -43.28 -8.37
CA LYS A 543 -5.85 -43.87 -7.05
C LYS A 543 -4.87 -43.15 -6.12
N ARG A 544 -3.64 -42.87 -6.58
CA ARG A 544 -2.64 -42.18 -5.76
C ARG A 544 -3.01 -40.72 -5.45
N VAL A 545 -3.64 -40.03 -6.42
CA VAL A 545 -4.18 -38.67 -6.19
C VAL A 545 -5.28 -38.68 -5.15
N GLU A 546 -6.19 -39.68 -5.20
CA GLU A 546 -7.25 -39.87 -4.21
C GLU A 546 -6.68 -40.25 -2.84
N ASP A 547 -5.71 -41.18 -2.76
CA ASP A 547 -5.09 -41.62 -1.52
C ASP A 547 -4.32 -40.50 -0.80
N LEU A 548 -3.77 -39.55 -1.54
CA LEU A 548 -3.01 -38.40 -1.01
C LEU A 548 -3.86 -37.17 -0.80
N HIS A 549 -5.12 -37.18 -1.24
CA HIS A 549 -6.01 -36.02 -1.07
C HIS A 549 -6.30 -35.80 0.41
N GLU A 550 -6.06 -34.55 0.85
CA GLU A 550 -6.30 -34.13 2.22
C GLU A 550 -7.50 -33.17 2.29
N PHE A 551 -8.38 -33.37 3.25
CA PHE A 551 -9.53 -32.49 3.50
C PHE A 551 -9.09 -31.10 3.98
N ASN A 552 -7.99 -31.05 4.74
CA ASN A 552 -7.37 -29.82 5.21
C ASN A 552 -5.85 -29.90 5.02
N PRO A 553 -5.34 -29.45 3.87
CA PRO A 553 -3.91 -29.49 3.54
C PRO A 553 -3.02 -28.75 4.56
N MET A 554 -3.54 -27.70 5.17
CA MET A 554 -2.79 -26.91 6.15
C MET A 554 -2.44 -27.68 7.41
N LEU A 555 -3.32 -28.58 7.83
CA LEU A 555 -3.18 -29.38 9.07
C LEU A 555 -2.75 -30.84 8.79
N GLY A 556 -2.45 -31.17 7.55
CA GLY A 556 -2.22 -32.51 7.06
C GLY A 556 -0.77 -33.01 7.14
N HIS A 557 -0.44 -33.92 6.22
CA HIS A 557 0.86 -34.58 6.09
C HIS A 557 1.84 -33.72 5.30
N ARG A 558 2.38 -32.71 5.95
CA ARG A 558 3.31 -31.72 5.39
C ARG A 558 4.47 -31.41 6.35
N GLY A 559 5.44 -30.66 5.87
CA GLY A 559 6.54 -30.12 6.68
C GLY A 559 7.35 -31.23 7.37
N CYS A 560 7.64 -31.06 8.66
CA CYS A 560 8.42 -32.04 9.42
C CYS A 560 7.73 -33.42 9.51
N ARG A 561 6.40 -33.47 9.45
CA ARG A 561 5.65 -34.75 9.44
C ARG A 561 6.00 -35.57 8.20
N LEU A 562 6.07 -34.90 7.05
CA LEU A 562 6.49 -35.52 5.79
C LEU A 562 7.97 -35.96 5.86
N GLY A 563 8.86 -35.10 6.39
CA GLY A 563 10.27 -35.41 6.55
C GLY A 563 10.55 -36.54 7.56
N ILE A 564 9.64 -36.78 8.52
CA ILE A 564 9.73 -37.94 9.44
C ILE A 564 9.28 -39.20 8.72
N SER A 565 8.18 -39.16 7.96
CA SER A 565 7.66 -40.33 7.23
C SER A 565 8.55 -40.75 6.07
N TYR A 566 9.20 -39.79 5.42
CA TYR A 566 10.07 -39.97 4.26
C TYR A 566 11.40 -39.22 4.45
N SER A 567 12.22 -39.69 5.40
CA SER A 567 13.47 -39.03 5.81
C SER A 567 14.47 -38.81 4.66
N GLU A 568 14.40 -39.63 3.61
CA GLU A 568 15.20 -39.51 2.40
C GLU A 568 14.98 -38.19 1.65
N ILE A 569 13.83 -37.51 1.84
CA ILE A 569 13.56 -36.16 1.28
C ILE A 569 14.43 -35.14 2.02
N THR A 570 14.43 -35.17 3.36
CA THR A 570 15.29 -34.32 4.19
C THR A 570 16.76 -34.59 3.92
N GLU A 571 17.16 -35.84 3.78
CA GLU A 571 18.53 -36.23 3.44
C GLU A 571 18.97 -35.61 2.11
N MET A 572 18.15 -35.73 1.06
CA MET A 572 18.44 -35.18 -0.27
C MET A 572 18.58 -33.66 -0.24
N GLN A 573 17.66 -32.96 0.43
CA GLN A 573 17.69 -31.49 0.52
C GLN A 573 18.89 -30.98 1.33
N ALA A 574 19.19 -31.60 2.47
CA ALA A 574 20.38 -31.28 3.27
C ALA A 574 21.67 -31.53 2.47
N GLN A 575 21.75 -32.63 1.71
CA GLN A 575 22.86 -32.92 0.81
C GLN A 575 23.02 -31.82 -0.24
N ALA A 576 21.92 -31.42 -0.92
CA ALA A 576 21.94 -30.40 -1.95
C ALA A 576 22.45 -29.06 -1.42
N ILE A 577 21.97 -28.63 -0.24
CA ILE A 577 22.36 -27.38 0.43
C ILE A 577 23.85 -27.40 0.77
N LEU A 578 24.32 -28.45 1.44
CA LEU A 578 25.69 -28.55 1.93
C LEU A 578 26.71 -28.75 0.79
N GLU A 579 26.42 -29.56 -0.23
CA GLU A 579 27.24 -29.67 -1.42
C GLU A 579 27.36 -28.34 -2.16
N ALA A 580 26.24 -27.61 -2.33
CA ALA A 580 26.25 -26.29 -2.94
C ALA A 580 27.11 -25.29 -2.15
N ALA A 581 26.97 -25.28 -0.83
CA ALA A 581 27.73 -24.43 0.06
C ALA A 581 29.25 -24.71 -0.05
N ILE A 582 29.66 -25.98 -0.06
CA ILE A 582 31.08 -26.37 -0.23
C ILE A 582 31.61 -25.89 -1.59
N LEU A 583 30.87 -26.14 -2.67
CA LEU A 583 31.29 -25.76 -4.03
C LEU A 583 31.46 -24.24 -4.19
N VAL A 584 30.59 -23.46 -3.55
CA VAL A 584 30.67 -21.99 -3.58
C VAL A 584 31.83 -21.52 -2.71
N LYS A 585 32.05 -22.11 -1.52
CA LYS A 585 33.21 -21.83 -0.66
C LYS A 585 34.54 -22.13 -1.37
N GLN A 586 34.62 -23.23 -2.11
CA GLN A 586 35.81 -23.57 -2.91
C GLN A 586 36.08 -22.57 -4.03
N SER A 587 35.07 -21.80 -4.46
CA SER A 587 35.26 -20.67 -5.39
C SER A 587 35.71 -19.36 -4.71
N GLY A 588 36.00 -19.39 -3.40
CA GLY A 588 36.45 -18.24 -2.63
C GLY A 588 35.39 -17.34 -2.03
N ILE A 589 34.10 -17.75 -2.11
CA ILE A 589 32.96 -16.99 -1.56
C ILE A 589 32.58 -17.59 -0.21
N GLU A 590 32.48 -16.77 0.83
CA GLU A 590 31.96 -17.18 2.13
C GLU A 590 30.49 -17.60 2.03
N VAL A 591 30.08 -18.60 2.81
CA VAL A 591 28.70 -19.11 2.82
C VAL A 591 28.19 -19.32 4.24
N ASN A 592 26.95 -18.93 4.48
CA ASN A 592 26.30 -19.04 5.79
C ASN A 592 24.90 -19.67 5.66
N PRO A 593 24.80 -20.98 5.42
CA PRO A 593 23.51 -21.69 5.31
C PRO A 593 22.85 -21.86 6.68
N GLU A 594 21.54 -21.61 6.72
CA GLU A 594 20.68 -21.82 7.88
C GLU A 594 19.53 -22.75 7.42
N ILE A 595 19.52 -24.00 7.88
CA ILE A 595 18.52 -25.01 7.48
C ILE A 595 17.35 -24.92 8.44
N MET A 596 16.14 -24.70 7.90
CA MET A 596 14.92 -24.48 8.67
C MET A 596 13.92 -25.62 8.49
N VAL A 597 13.56 -26.27 9.59
CA VAL A 597 12.55 -27.33 9.62
C VAL A 597 11.17 -26.70 9.83
N PRO A 598 10.22 -26.86 8.88
CA PRO A 598 8.88 -26.27 8.98
C PRO A 598 7.94 -27.12 9.88
N LEU A 599 6.87 -26.52 10.36
CA LEU A 599 5.69 -27.15 10.98
C LEU A 599 5.98 -27.95 12.27
N VAL A 600 7.05 -27.66 12.98
CA VAL A 600 7.39 -28.34 14.22
C VAL A 600 6.40 -27.97 15.32
N GLY A 601 5.77 -28.98 15.93
CA GLY A 601 4.88 -28.83 17.08
C GLY A 601 5.41 -29.52 18.33
N PHE A 602 6.25 -30.54 18.18
CA PHE A 602 6.84 -31.32 19.28
C PHE A 602 8.36 -31.27 19.22
N PRO A 603 9.08 -31.14 20.37
CA PRO A 603 10.54 -31.14 20.38
C PRO A 603 11.16 -32.34 19.66
N LYS A 604 10.57 -33.52 19.83
CA LYS A 604 11.06 -34.76 19.21
C LYS A 604 11.00 -34.76 17.68
N GLU A 605 10.03 -34.07 17.08
CA GLU A 605 9.97 -33.88 15.62
C GLU A 605 11.23 -33.16 15.11
N LEU A 606 11.65 -32.10 15.81
CA LEU A 606 12.86 -31.37 15.45
C LEU A 606 14.12 -32.22 15.67
N GLU A 607 14.21 -32.90 16.80
CA GLU A 607 15.36 -33.78 17.11
C GLU A 607 15.62 -34.80 16.01
N LEU A 608 14.57 -35.50 15.56
CA LEU A 608 14.67 -36.49 14.48
C LEU A 608 15.15 -35.87 13.17
N GLN A 609 14.63 -34.70 12.81
CA GLN A 609 15.05 -34.00 11.60
C GLN A 609 16.50 -33.50 11.69
N VAL A 610 16.91 -32.95 12.83
CA VAL A 610 18.27 -32.49 13.09
C VAL A 610 19.27 -33.65 13.03
N GLU A 611 18.91 -34.83 13.52
CA GLU A 611 19.71 -36.03 13.43
C GLU A 611 19.99 -36.43 11.96
N VAL A 612 18.93 -36.47 11.13
CA VAL A 612 19.05 -36.75 9.69
C VAL A 612 19.96 -35.71 9.00
N ILE A 613 19.78 -34.43 9.30
CA ILE A 613 20.59 -33.33 8.73
C ILE A 613 22.06 -33.49 9.13
N HIS A 614 22.34 -33.77 10.40
CA HIS A 614 23.74 -33.89 10.88
C HIS A 614 24.42 -35.15 10.35
N GLU A 615 23.71 -36.29 10.25
CA GLU A 615 24.26 -37.50 9.64
C GLU A 615 24.56 -37.29 8.14
N THR A 616 23.65 -36.58 7.44
CA THR A 616 23.88 -36.21 6.04
C THR A 616 25.10 -35.27 5.91
N ALA A 617 25.22 -34.28 6.80
CA ALA A 617 26.38 -33.39 6.81
C ALA A 617 27.71 -34.15 6.99
N LYS A 618 27.76 -35.11 7.94
CA LYS A 618 28.95 -35.96 8.15
C LYS A 618 29.34 -36.70 6.85
N LYS A 619 28.36 -37.31 6.17
CA LYS A 619 28.59 -38.04 4.90
C LYS A 619 29.10 -37.10 3.80
N VAL A 620 28.47 -35.93 3.63
CA VAL A 620 28.85 -34.93 2.64
C VAL A 620 30.26 -34.39 2.90
N PHE A 621 30.56 -34.02 4.13
CA PHE A 621 31.89 -33.50 4.52
C PHE A 621 33.00 -34.53 4.33
N ALA A 622 32.74 -35.77 4.67
CA ALA A 622 33.69 -36.86 4.41
C ALA A 622 33.92 -37.07 2.93
N ALA A 623 32.87 -37.08 2.13
CA ALA A 623 32.97 -37.27 0.68
C ALA A 623 33.64 -36.10 -0.06
N LYS A 624 33.48 -34.88 0.42
CA LYS A 624 34.07 -33.66 -0.22
C LYS A 624 35.39 -33.23 0.38
N GLY A 625 35.81 -33.79 1.52
CA GLY A 625 37.05 -33.39 2.20
C GLY A 625 37.02 -31.99 2.80
N GLU A 626 35.88 -31.35 2.85
CA GLU A 626 35.72 -29.98 3.32
C GLU A 626 34.48 -29.80 4.18
N LYS A 627 34.56 -28.87 5.18
CA LYS A 627 33.46 -28.56 6.08
C LYS A 627 32.98 -27.11 5.89
N VAL A 628 31.68 -26.88 6.01
CA VAL A 628 31.07 -25.58 6.13
C VAL A 628 30.33 -25.46 7.46
N LYS A 629 30.34 -24.25 8.04
CA LYS A 629 29.49 -23.94 9.21
C LYS A 629 28.06 -23.79 8.73
N TYR A 630 27.13 -24.34 9.46
CA TYR A 630 25.69 -24.17 9.19
C TYR A 630 24.91 -24.15 10.50
N LEU A 631 23.72 -23.58 10.47
CA LEU A 631 22.77 -23.60 11.58
C LEU A 631 21.58 -24.47 11.21
N VAL A 632 21.00 -25.12 12.23
CA VAL A 632 19.70 -25.79 12.10
C VAL A 632 18.73 -25.17 13.09
N GLY A 633 17.56 -24.79 12.61
CA GLY A 633 16.51 -24.21 13.43
C GLY A 633 15.13 -24.57 12.91
N THR A 634 14.13 -23.91 13.42
CA THR A 634 12.74 -24.23 13.06
C THR A 634 11.90 -23.00 12.83
N MET A 635 10.78 -23.22 12.14
CA MET A 635 9.71 -22.25 12.03
C MET A 635 8.78 -22.39 13.24
N ILE A 636 8.48 -21.27 13.90
CA ILE A 636 7.43 -21.20 14.93
C ILE A 636 6.16 -20.68 14.23
N GLU A 637 5.29 -21.61 13.89
CA GLU A 637 4.11 -21.34 13.08
C GLU A 637 2.84 -22.07 13.55
N ILE A 638 2.98 -22.81 14.66
CA ILE A 638 1.87 -23.47 15.33
C ILE A 638 1.82 -22.94 16.77
N PRO A 639 0.63 -22.65 17.34
CA PRO A 639 0.51 -22.16 18.72
C PRO A 639 1.20 -23.07 19.75
N ARG A 640 1.11 -24.38 19.56
CA ARG A 640 1.78 -25.34 20.43
C ARG A 640 3.29 -25.14 20.46
N ALA A 641 3.91 -24.89 19.30
CA ALA A 641 5.36 -24.63 19.23
C ALA A 641 5.75 -23.39 20.03
N ALA A 642 4.94 -22.33 20.00
CA ALA A 642 5.16 -21.14 20.80
C ALA A 642 5.06 -21.42 22.31
N LEU A 643 4.10 -22.26 22.71
CA LEU A 643 3.89 -22.66 24.12
C LEU A 643 5.04 -23.50 24.69
N VAL A 644 5.73 -24.31 23.88
CA VAL A 644 6.85 -25.17 24.30
C VAL A 644 8.20 -24.74 23.69
N ALA A 645 8.33 -23.45 23.38
CA ALA A 645 9.49 -22.91 22.68
C ALA A 645 10.81 -23.06 23.48
N ASP A 646 10.75 -23.12 24.81
CA ASP A 646 11.89 -23.42 25.68
C ASP A 646 12.44 -24.84 25.46
N GLU A 647 11.57 -25.83 25.27
CA GLU A 647 11.97 -27.20 24.99
C GLU A 647 12.53 -27.31 23.57
N ILE A 648 11.88 -26.71 22.58
CA ILE A 648 12.33 -26.69 21.18
C ILE A 648 13.70 -25.99 21.06
N ALA A 649 13.94 -24.92 21.82
CA ALA A 649 15.19 -24.17 21.81
C ALA A 649 16.41 -24.98 22.32
N LYS A 650 16.22 -26.08 23.02
CA LYS A 650 17.32 -26.98 23.40
C LYS A 650 18.01 -27.56 22.16
N THR A 651 17.26 -27.80 21.10
CA THR A 651 17.74 -28.33 19.81
C THR A 651 17.92 -27.23 18.78
N ALA A 652 16.94 -26.33 18.60
CA ALA A 652 16.98 -25.27 17.61
C ALA A 652 18.04 -24.21 17.89
N GLN A 653 18.81 -23.83 16.89
CA GLN A 653 19.78 -22.73 16.95
C GLN A 653 19.18 -21.38 16.57
N PHE A 654 18.04 -21.38 15.88
CA PHE A 654 17.26 -20.20 15.57
C PHE A 654 15.77 -20.50 15.48
N PHE A 655 14.95 -19.47 15.68
CA PHE A 655 13.51 -19.47 15.39
C PHE A 655 13.20 -18.46 14.29
N SER A 656 12.33 -18.84 13.38
CA SER A 656 11.69 -17.94 12.42
C SER A 656 10.18 -18.05 12.58
N PHE A 657 9.51 -16.92 12.88
CA PHE A 657 8.05 -16.91 13.00
C PHE A 657 7.39 -16.98 11.63
N GLY A 658 6.72 -18.08 11.33
CA GLY A 658 5.87 -18.29 10.15
C GLY A 658 4.48 -17.73 10.41
N THR A 659 4.36 -16.40 10.41
CA THR A 659 3.15 -15.74 10.89
C THR A 659 1.93 -15.93 10.00
N ASN A 660 2.08 -16.38 8.76
CA ASN A 660 0.94 -16.78 7.94
C ASN A 660 0.19 -17.94 8.61
N ASP A 661 0.89 -19.05 8.88
CA ASP A 661 0.30 -20.24 9.48
C ASP A 661 0.00 -20.03 10.98
N LEU A 662 0.85 -19.28 11.69
CA LEU A 662 0.59 -18.95 13.09
C LEU A 662 -0.71 -18.15 13.25
N THR A 663 -0.98 -17.20 12.36
CA THR A 663 -2.24 -16.44 12.38
C THR A 663 -3.44 -17.34 12.09
N GLN A 664 -3.35 -18.15 11.01
CA GLN A 664 -4.44 -19.06 10.65
C GLN A 664 -4.79 -20.02 11.77
N THR A 665 -3.77 -20.62 12.37
CA THR A 665 -3.97 -21.64 13.45
C THR A 665 -4.38 -21.03 14.78
N THR A 666 -3.95 -19.81 15.09
CA THR A 666 -4.34 -19.10 16.31
C THR A 666 -5.79 -18.61 16.22
N MET A 667 -6.19 -18.08 15.08
CA MET A 667 -7.54 -17.56 14.89
C MET A 667 -8.56 -18.60 14.43
N GLY A 668 -8.11 -19.79 14.01
CA GLY A 668 -8.99 -20.78 13.39
C GLY A 668 -9.60 -20.30 12.07
N MET A 669 -8.87 -19.49 11.30
CA MET A 669 -9.34 -18.90 10.04
C MET A 669 -8.40 -19.27 8.89
N SER A 670 -8.96 -19.72 7.77
CA SER A 670 -8.20 -19.88 6.54
C SER A 670 -7.95 -18.52 5.88
N ARG A 671 -6.70 -18.24 5.50
CA ARG A 671 -6.33 -17.03 4.78
C ARG A 671 -7.07 -16.92 3.45
N ASP A 672 -7.20 -18.04 2.74
CA ASP A 672 -7.77 -18.07 1.39
C ASP A 672 -9.29 -17.92 1.41
N ASP A 673 -9.96 -18.44 2.44
CA ASP A 673 -11.42 -18.40 2.59
C ASP A 673 -11.92 -17.15 3.33
N SER A 674 -11.06 -16.50 4.10
CA SER A 674 -11.41 -15.36 4.97
C SER A 674 -11.87 -14.12 4.20
N GLY A 675 -11.52 -14.01 2.92
CA GLY A 675 -11.94 -12.90 2.06
C GLY A 675 -13.46 -12.74 1.93
N SER A 676 -14.22 -13.80 2.24
CA SER A 676 -15.69 -13.79 2.19
C SER A 676 -16.35 -13.09 3.39
N PHE A 677 -15.70 -13.07 4.57
CA PHE A 677 -16.30 -12.55 5.82
C PHE A 677 -15.47 -11.46 6.52
N LEU A 678 -14.15 -11.39 6.33
CA LEU A 678 -13.31 -10.36 6.96
C LEU A 678 -13.73 -8.91 6.65
N PRO A 679 -14.25 -8.56 5.44
CA PRO A 679 -14.79 -7.24 5.21
C PRO A 679 -15.91 -6.88 6.18
N ASN A 680 -16.83 -7.82 6.46
CA ASN A 680 -17.92 -7.61 7.41
C ASN A 680 -17.39 -7.45 8.85
N TYR A 681 -16.34 -8.17 9.22
CA TYR A 681 -15.70 -8.03 10.54
C TYR A 681 -15.12 -6.62 10.72
N THR A 682 -14.52 -6.06 9.68
CA THR A 682 -14.02 -4.69 9.69
C THR A 682 -15.17 -3.67 9.72
N GLU A 683 -16.26 -3.92 8.98
CA GLU A 683 -17.45 -3.07 8.99
C GLU A 683 -18.16 -3.02 10.35
N LEU A 684 -18.15 -4.14 11.06
CA LEU A 684 -18.77 -4.30 12.39
C LEU A 684 -17.82 -3.96 13.55
N ASP A 685 -16.62 -3.45 13.27
CA ASP A 685 -15.57 -3.13 14.28
C ASP A 685 -15.18 -4.34 15.17
N ILE A 686 -15.28 -5.57 14.64
CA ILE A 686 -14.81 -6.77 15.34
C ILE A 686 -13.28 -6.84 15.29
N ILE A 687 -12.69 -6.35 14.20
CA ILE A 687 -11.24 -6.23 14.00
C ILE A 687 -10.90 -4.85 13.47
N ASP A 688 -9.79 -4.28 13.95
CA ASP A 688 -9.31 -2.96 13.48
C ASP A 688 -8.65 -3.04 12.09
N ALA A 689 -7.98 -4.16 11.78
CA ALA A 689 -7.26 -4.37 10.54
C ALA A 689 -7.28 -5.86 10.15
N ASN A 690 -7.02 -6.12 8.86
CA ASN A 690 -6.89 -7.50 8.37
C ASN A 690 -5.69 -8.19 9.04
N PRO A 691 -5.90 -9.27 9.82
CA PRO A 691 -4.84 -9.95 10.58
C PRO A 691 -3.83 -10.69 9.69
N PHE A 692 -4.11 -10.85 8.40
CA PHE A 692 -3.17 -11.39 7.41
C PHE A 692 -2.30 -10.31 6.75
N ALA A 693 -2.63 -9.03 6.93
CA ALA A 693 -1.85 -7.90 6.44
C ALA A 693 -0.93 -7.32 7.53
N SER A 694 -1.42 -7.22 8.77
CA SER A 694 -0.68 -6.74 9.95
C SER A 694 -0.86 -7.71 11.10
N VAL A 695 0.20 -7.96 11.88
CA VAL A 695 0.16 -8.93 13.00
C VAL A 695 -0.89 -8.50 14.02
N ASP A 696 -1.81 -9.40 14.35
CA ASP A 696 -2.65 -9.26 15.52
C ASP A 696 -1.80 -9.32 16.80
N GLN A 697 -1.53 -8.14 17.37
CA GLN A 697 -0.65 -8.04 18.54
C GLN A 697 -1.30 -8.58 19.81
N SER A 698 -2.64 -8.61 19.87
CA SER A 698 -3.39 -9.02 21.05
C SER A 698 -3.49 -10.55 21.20
N GLY A 699 -3.45 -11.30 20.11
CA GLY A 699 -3.50 -12.77 20.11
C GLY A 699 -2.19 -13.38 19.63
N VAL A 700 -1.93 -13.32 18.31
CA VAL A 700 -0.72 -13.87 17.67
C VAL A 700 0.56 -13.26 18.27
N GLY A 701 0.54 -11.94 18.52
CA GLY A 701 1.65 -11.22 19.12
C GLY A 701 2.04 -11.75 20.50
N GLN A 702 1.08 -12.10 21.34
CA GLN A 702 1.34 -12.71 22.65
C GLN A 702 2.05 -14.06 22.53
N LEU A 703 1.68 -14.89 21.55
CA LEU A 703 2.38 -16.16 21.30
C LEU A 703 3.82 -15.92 20.83
N MET A 704 4.04 -14.90 20.00
CA MET A 704 5.40 -14.52 19.58
C MET A 704 6.24 -14.04 20.76
N GLU A 705 5.72 -13.16 21.60
CA GLU A 705 6.40 -12.69 22.83
C GLU A 705 6.74 -13.84 23.77
N LEU A 706 5.81 -14.75 23.98
CA LEU A 706 6.01 -15.94 24.81
C LEU A 706 7.14 -16.82 24.26
N ALA A 707 7.11 -17.09 22.94
CA ALA A 707 8.14 -17.89 22.28
C ALA A 707 9.53 -17.25 22.33
N VAL A 708 9.60 -15.91 22.16
CA VAL A 708 10.84 -15.13 22.32
C VAL A 708 11.40 -15.27 23.73
N LYS A 709 10.56 -15.07 24.74
CA LYS A 709 10.94 -15.18 26.16
C LYS A 709 11.44 -16.58 26.49
N LYS A 710 10.68 -17.61 26.14
CA LYS A 710 11.00 -19.02 26.40
C LYS A 710 12.24 -19.47 25.62
N GLY A 711 12.35 -19.11 24.34
CA GLY A 711 13.51 -19.45 23.53
C GLY A 711 14.80 -18.86 24.09
N LYS A 712 14.79 -17.58 24.49
CA LYS A 712 15.95 -16.89 25.11
C LYS A 712 16.29 -17.46 26.50
N SER A 713 15.32 -17.92 27.27
CA SER A 713 15.58 -18.51 28.59
C SER A 713 16.31 -19.85 28.49
N SER A 714 16.00 -20.66 27.48
CA SER A 714 16.62 -21.96 27.25
C SER A 714 17.93 -21.86 26.47
N ARG A 715 18.00 -20.97 25.48
CA ARG A 715 19.22 -20.70 24.67
C ARG A 715 19.48 -19.19 24.56
N ARG A 716 20.35 -18.65 25.42
CA ARG A 716 20.63 -17.21 25.51
C ARG A 716 21.01 -16.53 24.17
N GLY A 717 21.67 -17.26 23.28
CA GLY A 717 22.11 -16.75 21.97
C GLY A 717 21.24 -17.17 20.79
N ILE A 718 20.01 -17.63 21.02
CA ILE A 718 19.13 -18.06 19.95
C ILE A 718 18.84 -16.89 19.00
N LYS A 719 18.99 -17.13 17.68
CA LYS A 719 18.65 -16.15 16.65
C LYS A 719 17.13 -16.16 16.42
N LEU A 720 16.52 -15.00 16.37
CA LEU A 720 15.07 -14.84 16.27
C LEU A 720 14.72 -13.96 15.06
N GLY A 721 13.79 -14.41 14.23
CA GLY A 721 13.33 -13.65 13.08
C GLY A 721 11.89 -13.93 12.72
N ILE A 722 11.38 -13.23 11.72
CA ILE A 722 10.06 -13.43 11.13
C ILE A 722 10.21 -13.56 9.62
N CYS A 723 9.41 -14.42 8.99
CA CYS A 723 9.44 -14.65 7.54
C CYS A 723 8.05 -14.68 6.89
N GLY A 724 6.97 -14.53 7.65
CA GLY A 724 5.62 -14.36 7.11
C GLY A 724 5.44 -13.03 6.36
N GLU A 725 4.32 -12.84 5.70
CA GLU A 725 4.00 -11.62 4.95
C GLU A 725 4.08 -10.34 5.80
N HIS A 726 3.84 -10.47 7.10
CA HIS A 726 3.94 -9.40 8.08
C HIS A 726 5.35 -8.79 8.21
N GLY A 727 6.40 -9.52 7.80
CA GLY A 727 7.78 -9.01 7.84
C GLY A 727 8.03 -7.77 6.97
N GLY A 728 7.11 -7.44 6.05
CA GLY A 728 7.13 -6.23 5.23
C GLY A 728 6.14 -5.14 5.67
N ASP A 729 5.27 -5.42 6.65
CA ASP A 729 4.31 -4.46 7.17
C ASP A 729 4.94 -3.56 8.23
N PRO A 730 4.89 -2.22 8.10
CA PRO A 730 5.54 -1.29 9.03
C PRO A 730 5.14 -1.50 10.50
N ASN A 731 3.86 -1.70 10.80
CA ASN A 731 3.38 -1.89 12.17
C ASN A 731 3.92 -3.19 12.78
N SER A 732 3.92 -4.26 11.99
CA SER A 732 4.47 -5.55 12.38
C SER A 732 5.98 -5.50 12.58
N VAL A 733 6.71 -4.74 11.75
CA VAL A 733 8.16 -4.52 11.90
C VAL A 733 8.47 -3.79 13.20
N VAL A 734 7.70 -2.75 13.54
CA VAL A 734 7.81 -2.03 14.82
C VAL A 734 7.56 -2.97 15.99
N PHE A 735 6.53 -3.80 15.91
CA PHE A 735 6.26 -4.83 16.93
C PHE A 735 7.41 -5.83 17.06
N CYS A 736 7.94 -6.35 15.95
CA CYS A 736 9.09 -7.26 15.95
C CYS A 736 10.33 -6.64 16.61
N HIS A 737 10.58 -5.35 16.37
CA HIS A 737 11.65 -4.62 17.06
C HIS A 737 11.41 -4.55 18.57
N LYS A 738 10.17 -4.24 18.99
CA LYS A 738 9.78 -4.14 20.41
C LYS A 738 10.00 -5.46 21.17
N ILE A 739 9.62 -6.59 20.59
CA ILE A 739 9.82 -7.91 21.21
C ILE A 739 11.25 -8.44 21.08
N GLY A 740 12.13 -7.72 20.40
CA GLY A 740 13.57 -7.99 20.33
C GLY A 740 13.96 -9.10 19.37
N LEU A 741 13.35 -9.14 18.16
CA LEU A 741 13.83 -9.98 17.07
C LEU A 741 15.14 -9.47 16.51
N ASN A 742 15.96 -10.38 15.97
CA ASN A 742 17.24 -10.07 15.32
C ASN A 742 17.03 -9.60 13.87
N TYR A 743 16.02 -10.13 13.18
CA TYR A 743 15.71 -9.76 11.82
C TYR A 743 14.22 -9.88 11.48
N VAL A 744 13.81 -9.13 10.47
CA VAL A 744 12.56 -9.33 9.74
C VAL A 744 12.87 -9.71 8.30
N SER A 745 11.97 -10.45 7.64
CA SER A 745 12.15 -10.89 6.26
C SER A 745 10.88 -10.66 5.46
N CYS A 746 11.03 -10.07 4.28
CA CYS A 746 9.93 -9.67 3.42
C CYS A 746 10.27 -9.86 1.93
N SER A 747 9.30 -9.68 1.04
CA SER A 747 9.53 -9.69 -0.39
C SER A 747 10.57 -8.64 -0.81
N PRO A 748 11.33 -8.85 -1.91
CA PRO A 748 12.42 -7.95 -2.31
C PRO A 748 12.05 -6.48 -2.38
N PHE A 749 10.90 -6.16 -2.98
CA PHE A 749 10.44 -4.77 -3.15
C PHE A 749 9.98 -4.09 -1.87
N ARG A 750 9.70 -4.85 -0.79
CA ARG A 750 9.35 -4.32 0.53
C ARG A 750 10.56 -4.10 1.44
N VAL A 751 11.77 -4.50 1.02
CA VAL A 751 12.99 -4.30 1.81
C VAL A 751 13.22 -2.83 2.19
N PRO A 752 13.08 -1.82 1.31
CA PRO A 752 13.24 -0.42 1.71
C PRO A 752 12.23 0.03 2.77
N THR A 753 10.96 -0.36 2.63
CA THR A 753 9.88 -0.07 3.58
C THR A 753 10.16 -0.69 4.94
N ALA A 754 10.56 -1.96 4.99
CA ALA A 754 10.91 -2.63 6.23
C ALA A 754 12.17 -2.01 6.90
N ARG A 755 13.17 -1.57 6.12
CA ARG A 755 14.35 -0.86 6.63
C ARG A 755 13.98 0.47 7.27
N LEU A 756 13.08 1.22 6.64
CA LEU A 756 12.59 2.49 7.20
C LEU A 756 11.80 2.25 8.49
N ALA A 757 10.87 1.28 8.50
CA ALA A 757 10.08 0.94 9.67
C ALA A 757 10.96 0.48 10.86
N ALA A 758 11.96 -0.37 10.59
CA ALA A 758 12.92 -0.81 11.60
C ALA A 758 13.75 0.37 12.18
N ALA A 759 14.15 1.30 11.32
CA ALA A 759 14.84 2.51 11.73
C ALA A 759 13.94 3.43 12.56
N GLN A 760 12.68 3.60 12.17
CA GLN A 760 11.68 4.36 12.93
C GLN A 760 11.51 3.78 14.33
N ALA A 761 11.34 2.47 14.45
CA ALA A 761 11.24 1.78 15.73
C ALA A 761 12.48 2.01 16.62
N ALA A 762 13.68 2.06 16.03
CA ALA A 762 14.93 2.25 16.77
C ALA A 762 15.18 3.69 17.24
N VAL A 763 14.55 4.70 16.60
CA VAL A 763 14.72 6.12 16.96
C VAL A 763 13.48 6.69 17.68
N SER A 764 12.39 5.90 17.81
CA SER A 764 11.23 6.27 18.61
C SER A 764 11.48 6.14 20.08
#